data_fe69b24e5d8754554c5f01212e728285
#
_entry.id   fe69b24e5d8754554c5f01212e728285
#
_cell.length_a   1.000
_cell.length_b   1.000
_cell.length_c   1.000
_cell.angle_alpha   90.00
_cell.angle_beta   90.00
_cell.angle_gamma   90.00
#
_symmetry.space_group_name_H-M   'P 1'
#
loop_
_entity.id
_entity.type
_entity.pdbx_description
1 polymer ?
#
loop_
_entity_poly.entity_id
_entity_poly.type
_entity_poly.pdbx_seq_one_letter_code
_entity_poly.pdbx_strand_id
1 'polypeptide(L)'
;MFTNFDSSVVKIVEDAKEYTKKYLKVQKVGTESLLYVMFSNEESICRILLEDYRVTVEEILEAMSSYVIIRSDNGEYTEKLLEVFEMSRAISKENNSTIVLEEHLLFALLVIKDTIFESLIKKLNLNSSILIEDLKEFFYIKNTDELNNYSVNLTSLAKENKLNKLIGRESYLNRMKVVLGRKSKNNILLIGSAGVGKTALVEGLCYELLKEKNPNEIISINVSSLVANTKYRGDFEARINKVLTEVINSNNKILFIDEIHTIIGAGSSDNSLDIANIIKPYLVRDNFRCIGATTTEEYQKSIYKDKALARRFQPIFVDELSEEETLNVLNKILDDYIEFHGVNLDKQHLPYIVKLSKDKITNRKFPDKAIDLMDEAMCLAKMRKHKSARTQQIDEALKNISGVGMGVLNYDFLYKELESYFLDHYLGVVAKKHLLSINFLGDEINLDLLLSELKIGFGISYESILNLDLSNFTENNSLSLLIGTSPGYVGYEDGGILSEHYAKFIYQIIVIKNYDLAALDVKQFLSSLINNGKFFDRKGREFKTLNSVFIFINKESICSGLGFISKEKTMKILPFDITLDNKKQLNDVNPYIDLFKYKGFDISFDENDFKENPTSYKKALLDLVRKHSKGKYFLFYNSKTAKIEIVSR
;
A
#
# COMPACT_ATOMS: atom_id res chain seq x y z
N MET A 1 -41.38 23.25 -14.07
CA MET A 1 -40.37 24.24 -14.47
C MET A 1 -38.96 23.62 -14.46
N PHE A 2 -38.65 22.70 -13.55
CA PHE A 2 -37.30 22.14 -13.32
C PHE A 2 -37.14 20.66 -13.77
N THR A 3 -37.89 20.20 -14.77
CA THR A 3 -37.85 18.79 -15.21
C THR A 3 -36.51 18.31 -15.75
N ASN A 4 -35.63 19.23 -16.18
CA ASN A 4 -34.29 18.93 -16.72
C ASN A 4 -33.19 19.54 -15.88
N PHE A 5 -33.41 19.81 -14.59
CA PHE A 5 -32.42 20.34 -13.67
C PHE A 5 -31.91 19.22 -12.75
N ASP A 6 -30.63 19.25 -12.45
CA ASP A 6 -30.07 18.32 -11.47
C ASP A 6 -30.71 18.54 -10.08
N SER A 7 -30.72 17.49 -9.27
CA SER A 7 -31.30 17.56 -7.93
C SER A 7 -30.58 18.57 -7.02
N SER A 8 -29.27 18.76 -7.19
CA SER A 8 -28.48 19.77 -6.47
C SER A 8 -28.90 21.18 -6.84
N VAL A 9 -29.13 21.45 -8.13
CA VAL A 9 -29.56 22.75 -8.62
C VAL A 9 -30.98 23.07 -8.16
N VAL A 10 -31.90 22.08 -8.18
CA VAL A 10 -33.23 22.25 -7.64
C VAL A 10 -33.20 22.61 -6.16
N LYS A 11 -32.35 21.95 -5.38
CA LYS A 11 -32.16 22.28 -3.97
C LYS A 11 -31.62 23.70 -3.76
N ILE A 12 -30.61 24.11 -4.55
CA ILE A 12 -30.09 25.50 -4.50
C ILE A 12 -31.21 26.53 -4.74
N VAL A 13 -32.09 26.27 -5.69
CA VAL A 13 -33.22 27.16 -5.96
C VAL A 13 -34.26 27.16 -4.82
N GLU A 14 -34.51 26.01 -4.19
CA GLU A 14 -35.38 25.91 -3.01
C GLU A 14 -34.80 26.65 -1.81
N ASP A 15 -33.51 26.45 -1.53
CA ASP A 15 -32.80 27.16 -0.48
C ASP A 15 -32.76 28.69 -0.72
N ALA A 16 -32.63 29.13 -1.99
CA ALA A 16 -32.72 30.53 -2.36
C ALA A 16 -34.11 31.12 -2.11
N LYS A 17 -35.18 30.35 -2.31
CA LYS A 17 -36.55 30.76 -1.95
C LYS A 17 -36.68 30.96 -0.44
N GLU A 18 -36.17 30.00 0.34
CA GLU A 18 -36.21 30.08 1.80
C GLU A 18 -35.42 31.30 2.30
N TYR A 19 -34.23 31.52 1.77
CA TYR A 19 -33.38 32.66 2.09
C TYR A 19 -34.07 33.99 1.79
N THR A 20 -34.63 34.12 0.58
CA THR A 20 -35.36 35.33 0.13
C THR A 20 -36.50 35.67 1.07
N LYS A 21 -37.33 34.67 1.43
CA LYS A 21 -38.47 34.84 2.30
C LYS A 21 -38.08 35.22 3.74
N LYS A 22 -37.05 34.57 4.26
CA LYS A 22 -36.63 34.71 5.68
C LYS A 22 -35.82 35.96 5.94
N TYR A 23 -34.87 36.25 5.07
CA TYR A 23 -33.85 37.29 5.30
C TYR A 23 -34.09 38.58 4.52
N LEU A 24 -34.44 38.48 3.22
CA LEU A 24 -34.70 39.66 2.39
C LEU A 24 -36.10 40.17 2.54
N LYS A 25 -37.04 39.37 3.08
CA LYS A 25 -38.47 39.69 3.24
C LYS A 25 -39.12 40.19 1.95
N VAL A 26 -38.72 39.62 0.80
CA VAL A 26 -39.25 39.93 -0.53
C VAL A 26 -39.97 38.67 -1.04
N GLN A 27 -41.00 38.83 -1.90
CA GLN A 27 -41.76 37.68 -2.38
C GLN A 27 -41.10 36.98 -3.57
N LYS A 28 -40.29 37.67 -4.37
CA LYS A 28 -39.66 37.12 -5.56
C LYS A 28 -38.20 36.78 -5.32
N VAL A 29 -37.82 35.59 -5.74
CA VAL A 29 -36.41 35.12 -5.74
C VAL A 29 -35.69 35.77 -6.91
N GLY A 30 -34.54 36.39 -6.63
CA GLY A 30 -33.69 37.02 -7.63
C GLY A 30 -32.32 36.35 -7.74
N THR A 31 -31.53 36.88 -8.63
CA THR A 31 -30.14 36.42 -8.87
C THR A 31 -29.23 36.59 -7.64
N GLU A 32 -29.53 37.58 -6.78
CA GLU A 32 -28.83 37.85 -5.53
C GLU A 32 -28.96 36.69 -4.52
N SER A 33 -30.19 36.18 -4.36
CA SER A 33 -30.45 35.07 -3.45
C SER A 33 -29.83 33.78 -3.96
N LEU A 34 -29.86 33.56 -5.27
CA LEU A 34 -29.27 32.40 -5.90
C LEU A 34 -27.77 32.39 -5.71
N LEU A 35 -27.06 33.51 -6.01
CA LEU A 35 -25.62 33.64 -5.85
C LEU A 35 -25.20 33.44 -4.39
N TYR A 36 -25.92 34.06 -3.44
CA TYR A 36 -25.62 33.94 -2.02
C TYR A 36 -25.71 32.48 -1.55
N VAL A 37 -26.77 31.75 -1.93
CA VAL A 37 -26.96 30.36 -1.53
C VAL A 37 -25.91 29.45 -2.17
N MET A 38 -25.60 29.67 -3.44
CA MET A 38 -24.54 28.93 -4.12
C MET A 38 -23.19 29.13 -3.40
N PHE A 39 -22.85 30.38 -3.07
CA PHE A 39 -21.58 30.67 -2.39
C PHE A 39 -21.53 30.23 -0.93
N SER A 40 -22.67 30.28 -0.21
CA SER A 40 -22.75 29.87 1.19
C SER A 40 -22.66 28.34 1.38
N ASN A 41 -22.85 27.58 0.32
CA ASN A 41 -22.68 26.15 0.34
C ASN A 41 -21.19 25.80 0.12
N GLU A 42 -20.54 25.24 1.14
CA GLU A 42 -19.12 24.83 1.08
C GLU A 42 -18.82 23.82 -0.04
N GLU A 43 -19.86 23.20 -0.60
CA GLU A 43 -19.78 22.16 -1.62
C GLU A 43 -20.08 22.68 -3.03
N SER A 44 -20.42 23.95 -3.17
CA SER A 44 -20.82 24.58 -4.42
C SER A 44 -19.62 24.90 -5.32
N ILE A 45 -19.79 24.67 -6.62
CA ILE A 45 -18.81 25.06 -7.65
C ILE A 45 -18.60 26.57 -7.65
N CYS A 46 -19.65 27.33 -7.40
CA CYS A 46 -19.60 28.78 -7.27
C CYS A 46 -18.64 29.20 -6.17
N ARG A 47 -18.70 28.55 -5.00
CA ARG A 47 -17.78 28.85 -3.90
C ARG A 47 -16.34 28.48 -4.23
N ILE A 48 -16.11 27.29 -4.75
CA ILE A 48 -14.77 26.82 -5.13
C ILE A 48 -14.11 27.79 -6.11
N LEU A 49 -14.84 28.17 -7.17
CA LEU A 49 -14.33 29.11 -8.18
C LEU A 49 -14.03 30.48 -7.58
N LEU A 50 -14.92 31.04 -6.77
CA LEU A 50 -14.77 32.39 -6.25
C LEU A 50 -13.75 32.47 -5.10
N GLU A 51 -13.54 31.40 -4.32
CA GLU A 51 -12.46 31.32 -3.32
C GLU A 51 -11.07 31.38 -3.96
N ASP A 52 -10.88 30.81 -5.15
CA ASP A 52 -9.63 30.93 -5.92
C ASP A 52 -9.31 32.41 -6.24
N TYR A 53 -10.34 33.24 -6.40
CA TYR A 53 -10.23 34.68 -6.55
C TYR A 53 -10.27 35.44 -5.23
N ARG A 54 -10.17 34.74 -4.07
CA ARG A 54 -10.20 35.27 -2.71
C ARG A 54 -11.46 36.06 -2.35
N VAL A 55 -12.58 35.72 -2.99
CA VAL A 55 -13.89 36.33 -2.68
C VAL A 55 -14.40 35.77 -1.34
N THR A 56 -14.89 36.67 -0.49
CA THR A 56 -15.43 36.35 0.84
C THR A 56 -16.96 36.48 0.89
N VAL A 57 -17.59 35.88 1.91
CA VAL A 57 -19.05 36.01 2.13
C VAL A 57 -19.42 37.48 2.39
N GLU A 58 -18.56 38.23 3.10
CA GLU A 58 -18.73 39.63 3.41
C GLU A 58 -18.78 40.47 2.14
N GLU A 59 -17.92 40.22 1.17
CA GLU A 59 -17.89 40.92 -0.11
C GLU A 59 -19.14 40.64 -0.96
N ILE A 60 -19.69 39.42 -0.91
CA ILE A 60 -20.96 39.11 -1.57
C ILE A 60 -22.12 39.84 -0.90
N LEU A 61 -22.19 39.84 0.43
CA LEU A 61 -23.22 40.60 1.17
C LEU A 61 -23.13 42.09 0.91
N GLU A 62 -21.92 42.63 0.78
CA GLU A 62 -21.70 44.00 0.44
C GLU A 62 -22.11 44.32 -1.01
N ALA A 63 -21.84 43.44 -1.96
CA ALA A 63 -22.35 43.54 -3.33
C ALA A 63 -23.89 43.49 -3.36
N MET A 64 -24.51 42.60 -2.57
CA MET A 64 -25.97 42.55 -2.43
C MET A 64 -26.56 43.87 -1.89
N SER A 65 -25.90 44.49 -0.93
CA SER A 65 -26.37 45.78 -0.37
C SER A 65 -26.37 46.93 -1.38
N SER A 66 -25.47 46.86 -2.35
CA SER A 66 -25.34 47.88 -3.43
C SER A 66 -26.20 47.54 -4.66
N TYR A 67 -26.70 46.30 -4.75
CA TYR A 67 -27.55 45.82 -5.86
C TYR A 67 -29.00 46.24 -5.65
N VAL A 68 -29.61 46.79 -6.71
CA VAL A 68 -31.01 47.28 -6.63
C VAL A 68 -31.96 46.09 -6.76
N ILE A 69 -32.62 45.71 -5.66
CA ILE A 69 -33.62 44.67 -5.65
C ILE A 69 -34.94 45.26 -6.16
N ILE A 70 -35.33 44.90 -7.39
CA ILE A 70 -36.58 45.35 -7.99
C ILE A 70 -37.78 44.58 -7.37
N ARG A 71 -38.67 45.33 -6.71
CA ARG A 71 -39.92 44.80 -6.16
C ARG A 71 -41.00 44.94 -7.21
N SER A 72 -41.50 43.85 -7.77
CA SER A 72 -42.65 43.81 -8.67
C SER A 72 -43.73 42.81 -8.17
N ASP A 73 -44.99 43.10 -8.44
CA ASP A 73 -46.12 42.56 -7.69
C ASP A 73 -46.60 41.16 -8.07
N ASN A 74 -46.10 40.50 -9.13
CA ASN A 74 -46.58 39.19 -9.53
C ASN A 74 -45.48 38.23 -9.95
N GLY A 75 -45.54 36.98 -9.46
CA GLY A 75 -44.65 35.86 -9.83
C GLY A 75 -43.69 35.41 -8.73
N GLU A 76 -43.14 34.22 -8.85
CA GLU A 76 -42.28 33.57 -7.87
C GLU A 76 -40.78 33.94 -8.05
N TYR A 77 -40.41 34.26 -9.30
CA TYR A 77 -39.04 34.60 -9.69
C TYR A 77 -38.97 35.95 -10.38
N THR A 78 -37.81 36.62 -10.30
CA THR A 78 -37.57 37.84 -11.08
C THR A 78 -37.37 37.50 -12.55
N GLU A 79 -37.68 38.47 -13.46
CA GLU A 79 -37.45 38.28 -14.90
C GLU A 79 -36.00 37.89 -15.21
N LYS A 80 -35.04 38.53 -14.54
CA LYS A 80 -33.62 38.21 -14.70
C LYS A 80 -33.26 36.78 -14.26
N LEU A 81 -33.84 36.27 -13.19
CA LEU A 81 -33.64 34.88 -12.78
C LEU A 81 -34.28 33.89 -13.76
N LEU A 82 -35.42 34.22 -14.36
CA LEU A 82 -36.02 33.43 -15.42
C LEU A 82 -35.13 33.38 -16.68
N GLU A 83 -34.55 34.53 -17.08
CA GLU A 83 -33.53 34.58 -18.15
C GLU A 83 -32.34 33.67 -17.84
N VAL A 84 -31.84 33.66 -16.60
CA VAL A 84 -30.73 32.76 -16.15
C VAL A 84 -31.13 31.30 -16.31
N PHE A 85 -32.35 30.90 -15.93
CA PHE A 85 -32.82 29.52 -16.11
C PHE A 85 -32.97 29.12 -17.58
N GLU A 86 -33.43 30.04 -18.44
CA GLU A 86 -33.53 29.77 -19.89
C GLU A 86 -32.14 29.67 -20.53
N MET A 87 -31.25 30.59 -20.20
CA MET A 87 -29.89 30.57 -20.70
C MET A 87 -29.14 29.32 -20.24
N SER A 88 -29.28 28.91 -18.97
CA SER A 88 -28.64 27.68 -18.46
C SER A 88 -29.12 26.42 -19.18
N ARG A 89 -30.40 26.36 -19.61
CA ARG A 89 -30.89 25.28 -20.47
C ARG A 89 -30.33 25.34 -21.89
N ALA A 90 -30.16 26.54 -22.46
CA ALA A 90 -29.54 26.68 -23.76
C ALA A 90 -28.07 26.22 -23.73
N ILE A 91 -27.33 26.66 -22.73
CA ILE A 91 -25.94 26.27 -22.51
C ILE A 91 -25.83 24.75 -22.30
N SER A 92 -26.69 24.14 -21.48
CA SER A 92 -26.74 22.70 -21.28
C SER A 92 -26.91 21.94 -22.59
N LYS A 93 -27.81 22.38 -23.46
CA LYS A 93 -28.05 21.79 -24.78
C LYS A 93 -26.84 21.97 -25.72
N GLU A 94 -26.24 23.17 -25.75
CA GLU A 94 -25.03 23.44 -26.53
C GLU A 94 -23.88 22.53 -26.13
N ASN A 95 -23.79 22.19 -24.83
CA ASN A 95 -22.79 21.31 -24.28
C ASN A 95 -23.18 19.81 -24.32
N ASN A 96 -24.23 19.45 -25.10
CA ASN A 96 -24.72 18.07 -25.21
C ASN A 96 -25.12 17.42 -23.87
N SER A 97 -25.45 18.22 -22.84
CA SER A 97 -25.93 17.72 -21.57
C SER A 97 -27.47 17.59 -21.57
N THR A 98 -27.97 16.48 -21.05
CA THR A 98 -29.43 16.24 -20.92
C THR A 98 -30.05 16.94 -19.71
N ILE A 99 -29.21 17.40 -18.77
CA ILE A 99 -29.61 18.03 -17.50
C ILE A 99 -28.83 19.33 -17.29
N VAL A 100 -29.48 20.27 -16.62
CA VAL A 100 -28.87 21.55 -16.22
C VAL A 100 -28.13 21.32 -14.90
N LEU A 101 -26.85 21.52 -14.91
CA LEU A 101 -25.94 21.42 -13.76
C LEU A 101 -25.65 22.82 -13.18
N GLU A 102 -25.02 22.88 -12.01
CA GLU A 102 -24.72 24.15 -11.31
C GLU A 102 -23.82 25.08 -12.14
N GLU A 103 -22.83 24.54 -12.86
CA GLU A 103 -21.96 25.32 -13.74
C GLU A 103 -22.71 26.01 -14.89
N HIS A 104 -23.75 25.37 -15.45
CA HIS A 104 -24.57 26.01 -16.48
C HIS A 104 -25.32 27.21 -15.90
N LEU A 105 -25.78 27.09 -14.64
CA LEU A 105 -26.44 28.17 -13.92
C LEU A 105 -25.46 29.32 -13.61
N LEU A 106 -24.26 28.98 -13.13
CA LEU A 106 -23.22 29.94 -12.82
C LEU A 106 -22.74 30.70 -14.06
N PHE A 107 -22.56 29.98 -15.17
CA PHE A 107 -22.20 30.59 -16.45
C PHE A 107 -23.29 31.56 -16.94
N ALA A 108 -24.57 31.15 -16.85
CA ALA A 108 -25.67 32.03 -17.21
C ALA A 108 -25.70 33.30 -16.36
N LEU A 109 -25.44 33.20 -15.06
CA LEU A 109 -25.28 34.36 -14.14
C LEU A 109 -24.15 35.30 -14.54
N LEU A 110 -23.05 34.78 -15.08
CA LEU A 110 -21.89 35.59 -15.53
C LEU A 110 -22.14 36.32 -16.85
N VAL A 111 -22.87 35.67 -17.75
CA VAL A 111 -23.09 36.20 -19.13
C VAL A 111 -24.22 37.20 -19.19
N ILE A 112 -25.27 37.01 -18.38
CA ILE A 112 -26.45 37.91 -18.37
C ILE A 112 -26.09 39.19 -17.68
N LYS A 113 -26.38 40.31 -18.34
CA LYS A 113 -26.16 41.65 -17.79
C LYS A 113 -27.21 41.98 -16.71
N ASP A 114 -26.86 42.96 -15.90
CA ASP A 114 -27.71 43.45 -14.79
C ASP A 114 -28.01 42.38 -13.73
N THR A 115 -27.08 41.45 -13.51
CA THR A 115 -27.10 40.52 -12.40
C THR A 115 -26.22 40.99 -11.24
N ILE A 116 -26.43 40.39 -10.07
CA ILE A 116 -25.56 40.68 -8.93
C ILE A 116 -24.09 40.30 -9.21
N PHE A 117 -23.86 39.31 -10.07
CA PHE A 117 -22.52 38.90 -10.46
C PHE A 117 -21.76 40.02 -11.19
N GLU A 118 -22.43 40.79 -12.06
CA GLU A 118 -21.84 41.91 -12.71
C GLU A 118 -21.43 43.02 -11.71
N SER A 119 -22.27 43.24 -10.70
CA SER A 119 -21.97 44.16 -9.61
C SER A 119 -20.78 43.70 -8.76
N LEU A 120 -20.70 42.43 -8.45
CA LEU A 120 -19.61 41.79 -7.71
C LEU A 120 -18.28 41.89 -8.48
N ILE A 121 -18.28 41.54 -9.76
CA ILE A 121 -17.12 41.57 -10.65
C ILE A 121 -16.55 43.01 -10.73
N LYS A 122 -17.43 43.99 -10.94
CA LYS A 122 -17.03 45.43 -11.00
C LYS A 122 -16.41 45.90 -9.68
N LYS A 123 -17.00 45.51 -8.56
CA LYS A 123 -16.54 45.90 -7.23
C LYS A 123 -15.18 45.30 -6.86
N LEU A 124 -14.96 44.02 -7.20
CA LEU A 124 -13.74 43.29 -6.91
C LEU A 124 -12.65 43.46 -7.98
N ASN A 125 -12.89 44.27 -9.03
CA ASN A 125 -11.98 44.42 -10.18
C ASN A 125 -11.61 43.07 -10.83
N LEU A 126 -12.51 42.10 -10.83
CA LEU A 126 -12.30 40.80 -11.46
C LEU A 126 -12.50 40.90 -12.98
N ASN A 127 -11.74 40.13 -13.71
CA ASN A 127 -11.90 40.04 -15.16
C ASN A 127 -12.95 38.96 -15.52
N SER A 128 -14.15 39.42 -15.93
CA SER A 128 -15.25 38.55 -16.34
C SER A 128 -14.86 37.60 -17.47
N SER A 129 -13.98 38.01 -18.38
CA SER A 129 -13.54 37.17 -19.49
C SER A 129 -12.71 36.01 -19.01
N ILE A 130 -11.87 36.18 -17.99
CA ILE A 130 -11.07 35.11 -17.39
C ILE A 130 -11.97 34.16 -16.62
N LEU A 131 -12.90 34.67 -15.79
CA LEU A 131 -13.89 33.85 -15.09
C LEU A 131 -14.76 33.02 -16.04
N ILE A 132 -15.14 33.60 -17.19
CA ILE A 132 -15.89 32.88 -18.24
C ILE A 132 -14.98 31.85 -18.91
N GLU A 133 -13.70 32.13 -19.10
CA GLU A 133 -12.73 31.21 -19.67
C GLU A 133 -12.46 30.04 -18.74
N ASP A 134 -12.25 30.28 -17.46
CA ASP A 134 -12.11 29.27 -16.43
C ASP A 134 -13.39 28.40 -16.32
N LEU A 135 -14.58 29.01 -16.37
CA LEU A 135 -15.82 28.26 -16.46
C LEU A 135 -15.99 27.50 -17.78
N LYS A 136 -15.53 28.06 -18.90
CA LYS A 136 -15.56 27.37 -20.19
C LYS A 136 -14.67 26.16 -20.21
N GLU A 137 -13.56 26.15 -19.49
CA GLU A 137 -12.73 24.94 -19.31
C GLU A 137 -13.53 23.80 -18.67
N PHE A 138 -14.49 24.09 -17.81
CA PHE A 138 -15.44 23.08 -17.28
C PHE A 138 -16.45 22.59 -18.34
N PHE A 139 -16.75 23.37 -19.39
CA PHE A 139 -17.78 23.07 -20.38
C PHE A 139 -17.28 22.57 -21.72
N TYR A 140 -16.11 23.05 -22.19
CA TYR A 140 -15.63 22.79 -23.53
C TYR A 140 -14.91 21.46 -23.63
N ILE A 141 -15.73 20.39 -23.67
CA ILE A 141 -15.25 19.14 -24.24
C ILE A 141 -16.10 18.85 -25.48
N LYS A 142 -15.57 19.24 -26.61
CA LYS A 142 -15.98 18.65 -27.88
C LYS A 142 -15.82 17.14 -27.79
N ASN A 143 -16.83 16.40 -28.28
CA ASN A 143 -16.81 14.97 -28.55
C ASN A 143 -15.51 14.55 -29.28
N THR A 144 -14.48 14.26 -28.53
CA THR A 144 -13.33 13.51 -28.99
C THR A 144 -13.25 12.30 -28.05
N ASP A 145 -12.96 11.12 -28.60
CA ASP A 145 -12.72 9.85 -27.88
C ASP A 145 -11.51 9.94 -26.90
N GLU A 146 -11.34 11.07 -26.23
CA GLU A 146 -10.19 11.31 -25.36
C GLU A 146 -10.21 10.40 -24.14
N LEU A 147 -11.38 10.03 -23.64
CA LEU A 147 -11.48 9.05 -22.57
C LEU A 147 -10.78 7.74 -22.95
N ASN A 148 -10.97 7.29 -24.17
CA ASN A 148 -10.36 6.05 -24.67
C ASN A 148 -8.84 6.16 -24.80
N ASN A 149 -8.29 7.37 -24.96
CA ASN A 149 -6.84 7.58 -25.06
C ASN A 149 -6.11 7.48 -23.72
N TYR A 150 -6.80 7.79 -22.60
CA TYR A 150 -6.21 7.85 -21.27
C TYR A 150 -6.81 6.84 -20.28
N SER A 151 -7.72 6.01 -20.76
CA SER A 151 -8.43 5.06 -19.91
C SER A 151 -8.61 3.70 -20.55
N VAL A 152 -8.91 2.72 -19.71
CA VAL A 152 -9.22 1.35 -20.12
C VAL A 152 -10.61 0.98 -19.60
N ASN A 153 -11.50 0.52 -20.48
CA ASN A 153 -12.81 0.02 -20.08
C ASN A 153 -12.69 -1.40 -19.51
N LEU A 154 -12.63 -1.52 -18.18
CA LEU A 154 -12.51 -2.80 -17.49
C LEU A 154 -13.74 -3.69 -17.74
N THR A 155 -14.95 -3.12 -17.83
CA THR A 155 -16.16 -3.90 -18.10
C THR A 155 -16.12 -4.53 -19.51
N SER A 156 -15.56 -3.84 -20.50
CA SER A 156 -15.35 -4.41 -21.83
C SER A 156 -14.32 -5.54 -21.82
N LEU A 157 -13.21 -5.39 -21.07
CA LEU A 157 -12.23 -6.46 -20.89
C LEU A 157 -12.83 -7.66 -20.16
N ALA A 158 -13.71 -7.43 -19.18
CA ALA A 158 -14.43 -8.51 -18.51
C ALA A 158 -15.38 -9.27 -19.46
N LYS A 159 -16.05 -8.58 -20.39
CA LYS A 159 -16.87 -9.21 -21.46
C LYS A 159 -16.02 -10.13 -22.35
N GLU A 160 -14.79 -9.74 -22.60
CA GLU A 160 -13.83 -10.51 -23.40
C GLU A 160 -13.09 -11.59 -22.61
N ASN A 161 -13.41 -11.77 -21.31
CA ASN A 161 -12.72 -12.66 -20.36
C ASN A 161 -11.20 -12.40 -20.25
N LYS A 162 -10.78 -11.14 -20.41
CA LYS A 162 -9.37 -10.70 -20.31
C LYS A 162 -8.96 -10.25 -18.91
N LEU A 163 -9.90 -10.19 -17.96
CA LEU A 163 -9.62 -9.88 -16.57
C LEU A 163 -9.60 -11.14 -15.71
N ASN A 164 -8.86 -11.08 -14.61
CA ASN A 164 -8.83 -12.17 -13.64
C ASN A 164 -10.16 -12.29 -12.91
N LYS A 165 -10.66 -13.51 -12.73
CA LYS A 165 -11.88 -13.76 -11.95
C LYS A 165 -11.57 -13.64 -10.47
N LEU A 166 -12.33 -12.81 -9.77
CA LEU A 166 -12.22 -12.69 -8.31
C LEU A 166 -12.67 -13.99 -7.64
N ILE A 167 -11.91 -14.43 -6.67
CA ILE A 167 -12.16 -15.65 -5.92
C ILE A 167 -12.42 -15.29 -4.47
N GLY A 168 -13.62 -15.60 -3.99
CA GLY A 168 -14.07 -15.21 -2.66
C GLY A 168 -14.38 -13.70 -2.58
N ARG A 169 -14.47 -13.19 -1.36
CA ARG A 169 -14.69 -11.77 -1.06
C ARG A 169 -16.04 -11.21 -1.52
N GLU A 170 -17.05 -12.05 -1.62
CA GLU A 170 -18.42 -11.65 -2.00
C GLU A 170 -19.00 -10.57 -1.08
N SER A 171 -18.61 -10.56 0.19
CA SER A 171 -19.00 -9.54 1.16
C SER A 171 -18.51 -8.13 0.75
N TYR A 172 -17.29 -8.03 0.24
CA TYR A 172 -16.73 -6.77 -0.26
C TYR A 172 -17.46 -6.31 -1.52
N LEU A 173 -17.72 -7.20 -2.48
CA LEU A 173 -18.48 -6.88 -3.70
C LEU A 173 -19.88 -6.37 -3.37
N ASN A 174 -20.59 -7.05 -2.45
CA ASN A 174 -21.90 -6.61 -1.99
C ASN A 174 -21.84 -5.23 -1.33
N ARG A 175 -20.80 -4.98 -0.51
CA ARG A 175 -20.60 -3.67 0.11
C ARG A 175 -20.36 -2.58 -0.93
N MET A 176 -19.52 -2.85 -1.94
CA MET A 176 -19.25 -1.92 -3.04
C MET A 176 -20.54 -1.59 -3.81
N LYS A 177 -21.35 -2.60 -4.16
CA LYS A 177 -22.65 -2.40 -4.83
C LYS A 177 -23.60 -1.52 -4.00
N VAL A 178 -23.68 -1.77 -2.69
CA VAL A 178 -24.52 -0.95 -1.79
C VAL A 178 -24.05 0.50 -1.75
N VAL A 179 -22.73 0.75 -1.70
CA VAL A 179 -22.21 2.12 -1.67
C VAL A 179 -22.49 2.83 -2.99
N LEU A 180 -22.19 2.21 -4.13
CA LEU A 180 -22.43 2.78 -5.47
C LEU A 180 -23.90 3.06 -5.75
N GLY A 181 -24.82 2.33 -5.11
CA GLY A 181 -26.28 2.54 -5.22
C GLY A 181 -26.85 3.63 -4.32
N ARG A 182 -26.04 4.29 -3.48
CA ARG A 182 -26.52 5.38 -2.60
C ARG A 182 -26.80 6.64 -3.39
N LYS A 183 -27.74 7.45 -2.90
CA LYS A 183 -28.00 8.78 -3.44
C LYS A 183 -26.85 9.75 -3.18
N SER A 184 -26.24 9.68 -2.00
CA SER A 184 -25.11 10.52 -1.60
C SER A 184 -24.01 9.65 -1.00
N LYS A 185 -22.74 10.11 -1.02
CA LYS A 185 -21.55 9.35 -0.59
C LYS A 185 -21.46 8.01 -1.32
N ASN A 186 -21.65 8.07 -2.63
CA ASN A 186 -21.64 6.95 -3.57
C ASN A 186 -20.24 6.65 -4.15
N ASN A 187 -19.22 7.38 -3.70
CA ASN A 187 -17.82 7.13 -4.07
C ASN A 187 -17.17 6.19 -3.07
N ILE A 188 -16.36 5.27 -3.57
CA ILE A 188 -15.68 4.22 -2.78
C ILE A 188 -14.19 4.53 -2.69
N LEU A 189 -13.61 4.34 -1.52
CA LEU A 189 -12.17 4.30 -1.33
C LEU A 189 -11.76 2.94 -0.77
N LEU A 190 -11.09 2.12 -1.59
CA LEU A 190 -10.51 0.85 -1.18
C LEU A 190 -9.16 1.11 -0.50
N ILE A 191 -9.06 0.75 0.78
CA ILE A 191 -7.88 0.99 1.60
C ILE A 191 -7.31 -0.35 2.06
N GLY A 192 -6.03 -0.60 1.81
CA GLY A 192 -5.38 -1.83 2.25
C GLY A 192 -3.94 -1.90 1.78
N SER A 193 -3.15 -2.75 2.40
CA SER A 193 -1.74 -2.94 2.03
C SER A 193 -1.56 -3.28 0.55
N ALA A 194 -0.36 -3.09 0.00
CA ALA A 194 -0.05 -3.57 -1.34
C ALA A 194 -0.21 -5.09 -1.42
N GLY A 195 -0.72 -5.60 -2.55
CA GLY A 195 -0.87 -7.05 -2.77
C GLY A 195 -2.09 -7.72 -2.12
N VAL A 196 -2.99 -6.97 -1.43
CA VAL A 196 -4.20 -7.57 -0.82
C VAL A 196 -5.35 -7.81 -1.82
N GLY A 197 -5.21 -7.37 -3.08
CA GLY A 197 -6.20 -7.60 -4.13
C GLY A 197 -7.24 -6.48 -4.30
N LYS A 198 -6.89 -5.21 -4.05
CA LYS A 198 -7.80 -4.06 -4.27
C LYS A 198 -8.26 -3.95 -5.72
N THR A 199 -7.34 -4.03 -6.67
CA THR A 199 -7.62 -3.98 -8.11
C THR A 199 -8.46 -5.18 -8.54
N ALA A 200 -8.16 -6.39 -8.01
CA ALA A 200 -8.95 -7.60 -8.26
C ALA A 200 -10.42 -7.48 -7.78
N LEU A 201 -10.69 -6.74 -6.70
CA LEU A 201 -12.05 -6.44 -6.26
C LEU A 201 -12.82 -5.61 -7.30
N VAL A 202 -12.16 -4.65 -7.95
CA VAL A 202 -12.77 -3.82 -9.00
C VAL A 202 -13.01 -4.67 -10.26
N GLU A 203 -12.05 -5.51 -10.64
CA GLU A 203 -12.21 -6.47 -11.74
C GLU A 203 -13.37 -7.45 -11.47
N GLY A 204 -13.45 -7.98 -10.25
CA GLY A 204 -14.57 -8.84 -9.82
C GLY A 204 -15.91 -8.12 -9.85
N LEU A 205 -15.95 -6.83 -9.51
CA LEU A 205 -17.16 -6.02 -9.62
C LEU A 205 -17.61 -5.88 -11.08
N CYS A 206 -16.69 -5.78 -12.06
CA CYS A 206 -17.04 -5.77 -13.48
C CYS A 206 -17.80 -7.05 -13.88
N TYR A 207 -17.33 -8.22 -13.46
CA TYR A 207 -18.02 -9.49 -13.74
C TYR A 207 -19.40 -9.56 -13.07
N GLU A 208 -19.54 -9.07 -11.84
CA GLU A 208 -20.85 -9.03 -11.17
C GLU A 208 -21.84 -8.08 -11.87
N LEU A 209 -21.40 -6.90 -12.29
CA LEU A 209 -22.24 -5.98 -13.07
C LEU A 209 -22.71 -6.62 -14.37
N LEU A 210 -21.85 -7.33 -15.08
CA LEU A 210 -22.21 -8.06 -16.30
C LEU A 210 -23.23 -9.16 -16.03
N LYS A 211 -23.05 -9.94 -14.97
CA LYS A 211 -23.95 -11.02 -14.56
C LYS A 211 -25.36 -10.48 -14.21
N GLU A 212 -25.42 -9.34 -13.55
CA GLU A 212 -26.66 -8.66 -13.19
C GLU A 212 -27.26 -7.86 -14.36
N LYS A 213 -26.64 -7.85 -15.53
CA LYS A 213 -27.04 -7.02 -16.69
C LYS A 213 -27.14 -5.54 -16.34
N ASN A 214 -26.30 -5.08 -15.41
CA ASN A 214 -26.25 -3.69 -15.01
C ASN A 214 -25.66 -2.84 -16.15
N PRO A 215 -26.25 -1.69 -16.52
CA PRO A 215 -25.74 -0.85 -17.60
C PRO A 215 -24.45 -0.11 -17.26
N ASN A 216 -24.03 -0.10 -16.00
CA ASN A 216 -22.84 0.64 -15.57
C ASN A 216 -21.55 -0.01 -16.08
N GLU A 217 -20.63 0.82 -16.53
CA GLU A 217 -19.29 0.43 -16.99
C GLU A 217 -18.22 1.03 -16.09
N ILE A 218 -17.22 0.24 -15.75
CA ILE A 218 -16.07 0.70 -14.95
C ILE A 218 -14.94 1.07 -15.90
N ILE A 219 -14.50 2.32 -15.80
CA ILE A 219 -13.44 2.91 -16.63
C ILE A 219 -12.23 3.20 -15.73
N SER A 220 -11.13 2.54 -15.98
CA SER A 220 -9.86 2.76 -15.26
C SER A 220 -9.05 3.85 -15.93
N ILE A 221 -8.66 4.88 -15.19
CA ILE A 221 -7.77 5.95 -15.67
C ILE A 221 -6.32 5.56 -15.42
N ASN A 222 -5.49 5.78 -16.44
CA ASN A 222 -4.04 5.74 -16.31
C ASN A 222 -3.50 7.16 -16.06
N VAL A 223 -3.20 7.45 -14.80
CA VAL A 223 -2.70 8.77 -14.38
C VAL A 223 -1.39 9.14 -15.08
N SER A 224 -0.49 8.17 -15.25
CA SER A 224 0.79 8.41 -15.91
C SER A 224 0.62 8.82 -17.37
N SER A 225 -0.38 8.30 -18.08
CA SER A 225 -0.66 8.69 -19.47
C SER A 225 -1.29 10.08 -19.57
N LEU A 226 -2.02 10.53 -18.55
CA LEU A 226 -2.55 11.89 -18.48
C LEU A 226 -1.45 12.94 -18.34
N VAL A 227 -0.39 12.62 -17.59
CA VAL A 227 0.78 13.50 -17.37
C VAL A 227 1.75 13.45 -18.55
N ALA A 228 1.80 12.34 -19.27
CA ALA A 228 2.74 12.16 -20.37
C ALA A 228 2.54 13.22 -21.47
N ASN A 229 3.65 13.82 -21.95
CA ASN A 229 3.67 14.83 -23.00
C ASN A 229 2.94 16.16 -22.67
N THR A 230 2.65 16.46 -21.39
CA THR A 230 2.23 17.80 -20.98
C THR A 230 3.45 18.66 -20.70
N LYS A 231 3.55 19.80 -21.36
CA LYS A 231 4.64 20.78 -21.13
C LYS A 231 4.28 21.78 -20.03
N TYR A 232 2.98 22.01 -19.85
CA TYR A 232 2.46 22.99 -18.90
C TYR A 232 1.39 22.34 -18.01
N ARG A 233 1.26 22.87 -16.81
CA ARG A 233 0.25 22.44 -15.82
C ARG A 233 -1.17 22.52 -16.38
N GLY A 234 -1.50 23.58 -17.11
CA GLY A 234 -2.82 23.77 -17.73
C GLY A 234 -3.22 22.69 -18.74
N ASP A 235 -2.26 22.12 -19.50
CA ASP A 235 -2.55 21.05 -20.46
C ASP A 235 -3.05 19.79 -19.76
N PHE A 236 -2.45 19.47 -18.61
CA PHE A 236 -2.85 18.34 -17.79
C PHE A 236 -4.23 18.56 -17.13
N GLU A 237 -4.45 19.76 -16.55
CA GLU A 237 -5.73 20.12 -15.94
C GLU A 237 -6.87 20.08 -16.96
N ALA A 238 -6.64 20.58 -18.17
CA ALA A 238 -7.60 20.48 -19.27
C ALA A 238 -7.93 19.03 -19.65
N ARG A 239 -6.93 18.13 -19.72
CA ARG A 239 -7.17 16.71 -20.04
C ARG A 239 -7.99 16.00 -18.97
N ILE A 240 -7.66 16.17 -17.70
CA ILE A 240 -8.40 15.50 -16.62
C ILE A 240 -9.83 16.02 -16.53
N ASN A 241 -10.05 17.34 -16.68
CA ASN A 241 -11.38 17.93 -16.73
C ASN A 241 -12.23 17.34 -17.86
N LYS A 242 -11.65 17.15 -19.04
CA LYS A 242 -12.31 16.50 -20.17
C LYS A 242 -12.77 15.07 -19.81
N VAL A 243 -11.85 14.26 -19.28
CA VAL A 243 -12.16 12.88 -18.87
C VAL A 243 -13.27 12.85 -17.81
N LEU A 244 -13.18 13.69 -16.79
CA LEU A 244 -14.19 13.75 -15.71
C LEU A 244 -15.57 14.17 -16.22
N THR A 245 -15.61 15.15 -17.12
CA THR A 245 -16.87 15.62 -17.72
C THR A 245 -17.51 14.56 -18.63
N GLU A 246 -16.70 13.82 -19.38
CA GLU A 246 -17.21 12.72 -20.21
C GLU A 246 -17.81 11.58 -19.35
N VAL A 247 -17.19 11.27 -18.21
CA VAL A 247 -17.74 10.31 -17.23
C VAL A 247 -19.10 10.76 -16.70
N ILE A 248 -19.26 12.04 -16.36
CA ILE A 248 -20.53 12.59 -15.87
C ILE A 248 -21.61 12.55 -16.95
N ASN A 249 -21.28 12.98 -18.16
CA ASN A 249 -22.24 13.09 -19.26
C ASN A 249 -22.77 11.72 -19.72
N SER A 250 -22.04 10.66 -19.48
CA SER A 250 -22.43 9.30 -19.88
C SER A 250 -23.39 8.60 -18.93
N ASN A 251 -23.66 9.13 -17.74
CA ASN A 251 -24.59 8.63 -16.69
C ASN A 251 -24.42 7.14 -16.25
N ASN A 252 -23.69 6.33 -17.01
CA ASN A 252 -23.49 4.90 -16.75
C ASN A 252 -22.01 4.52 -16.53
N LYS A 253 -21.10 5.48 -16.49
CA LYS A 253 -19.69 5.22 -16.26
C LYS A 253 -19.31 5.41 -14.79
N ILE A 254 -18.54 4.47 -14.25
CA ILE A 254 -17.95 4.52 -12.92
C ILE A 254 -16.45 4.67 -13.12
N LEU A 255 -15.87 5.72 -12.56
CA LEU A 255 -14.45 5.98 -12.66
C LEU A 255 -13.68 5.11 -11.68
N PHE A 256 -12.64 4.42 -12.14
CA PHE A 256 -11.68 3.76 -11.26
C PHE A 256 -10.31 4.42 -11.34
N ILE A 257 -9.75 4.75 -10.18
CA ILE A 257 -8.42 5.35 -10.06
C ILE A 257 -7.62 4.49 -9.10
N ASP A 258 -6.69 3.73 -9.65
CA ASP A 258 -5.73 3.01 -8.82
C ASP A 258 -4.66 3.97 -8.30
N GLU A 259 -4.13 3.71 -7.12
CA GLU A 259 -3.17 4.59 -6.44
C GLU A 259 -3.61 6.06 -6.39
N ILE A 260 -4.88 6.31 -6.05
CA ILE A 260 -5.49 7.65 -6.05
C ILE A 260 -4.70 8.69 -5.23
N HIS A 261 -3.86 8.25 -4.30
CA HIS A 261 -2.97 9.12 -3.53
C HIS A 261 -1.92 9.83 -4.40
N THR A 262 -1.54 9.25 -5.55
CA THR A 262 -0.60 9.89 -6.50
C THR A 262 -1.17 11.17 -7.08
N ILE A 263 -2.49 11.26 -7.11
CA ILE A 263 -3.23 12.42 -7.62
C ILE A 263 -3.47 13.45 -6.52
N ILE A 264 -3.63 13.00 -5.26
CA ILE A 264 -4.08 13.82 -4.14
C ILE A 264 -2.90 14.34 -3.31
N GLY A 265 -1.78 13.63 -3.31
CA GLY A 265 -0.62 13.91 -2.44
C GLY A 265 0.48 14.78 -3.04
N ALA A 266 0.37 15.17 -4.28
CA ALA A 266 1.43 15.87 -5.00
C ALA A 266 1.64 17.37 -4.60
N GLY A 267 0.94 17.87 -3.59
CA GLY A 267 0.88 19.30 -3.22
C GLY A 267 1.97 19.84 -2.30
N SER A 268 3.04 19.10 -1.97
CA SER A 268 4.05 19.56 -0.98
C SER A 268 5.37 20.10 -1.56
N SER A 269 5.56 20.11 -2.87
CA SER A 269 6.69 20.76 -3.53
C SER A 269 6.19 21.79 -4.54
N ASP A 270 6.88 22.92 -4.66
CA ASP A 270 6.50 24.11 -5.47
C ASP A 270 6.15 23.84 -6.96
N ASN A 271 6.22 22.59 -7.42
CA ASN A 271 5.89 22.17 -8.80
C ASN A 271 4.89 21.01 -8.88
N SER A 272 4.18 20.65 -7.81
CA SER A 272 3.30 19.50 -7.82
C SER A 272 1.87 19.84 -8.25
N LEU A 273 1.34 18.99 -9.12
CA LEU A 273 -0.01 19.06 -9.67
C LEU A 273 -1.04 18.76 -8.57
N ASP A 274 -1.77 19.76 -8.11
CA ASP A 274 -2.85 19.56 -7.13
C ASP A 274 -4.15 19.15 -7.83
N ILE A 275 -4.19 17.88 -8.27
CA ILE A 275 -5.34 17.29 -8.94
C ILE A 275 -6.51 17.13 -7.97
N ALA A 276 -6.24 17.09 -6.68
CA ALA A 276 -7.28 17.02 -5.67
C ALA A 276 -8.34 18.10 -5.85
N ASN A 277 -7.91 19.34 -6.09
CA ASN A 277 -8.82 20.46 -6.29
C ASN A 277 -9.67 20.33 -7.57
N ILE A 278 -9.16 19.64 -8.58
CA ILE A 278 -9.91 19.38 -9.82
C ILE A 278 -11.00 18.32 -9.59
N ILE A 279 -10.71 17.26 -8.83
CA ILE A 279 -11.65 16.14 -8.62
C ILE A 279 -12.72 16.48 -7.58
N LYS A 280 -12.42 17.31 -6.57
CA LYS A 280 -13.35 17.67 -5.48
C LYS A 280 -14.74 18.12 -5.97
N PRO A 281 -14.88 19.01 -6.95
CA PRO A 281 -16.18 19.44 -7.46
C PRO A 281 -17.02 18.33 -8.07
N TYR A 282 -16.35 17.35 -8.67
CA TYR A 282 -17.00 16.21 -9.29
C TYR A 282 -17.51 15.19 -8.28
N LEU A 283 -16.77 14.96 -7.19
CA LEU A 283 -17.18 14.05 -6.11
C LEU A 283 -18.44 14.49 -5.35
N VAL A 284 -18.84 15.74 -5.51
CA VAL A 284 -20.07 16.29 -4.90
C VAL A 284 -21.32 15.91 -5.68
N ARG A 285 -21.17 15.62 -6.98
CA ARG A 285 -22.32 15.42 -7.88
C ARG A 285 -22.92 14.03 -7.70
N ASP A 286 -24.24 13.97 -7.60
CA ASP A 286 -24.99 12.71 -7.38
C ASP A 286 -24.82 11.71 -8.54
N ASN A 287 -24.60 12.21 -9.77
CA ASN A 287 -24.38 11.41 -10.97
C ASN A 287 -22.92 10.99 -11.19
N PHE A 288 -21.97 11.47 -10.39
CA PHE A 288 -20.56 11.06 -10.45
C PHE A 288 -20.30 9.91 -9.49
N ARG A 289 -19.68 8.85 -9.99
CA ARG A 289 -19.28 7.68 -9.20
C ARG A 289 -17.81 7.37 -9.42
N CYS A 290 -17.08 7.30 -8.33
CA CYS A 290 -15.65 7.03 -8.37
C CYS A 290 -15.29 5.91 -7.38
N ILE A 291 -14.39 5.04 -7.81
CA ILE A 291 -13.73 4.04 -6.97
C ILE A 291 -12.24 4.42 -6.95
N GLY A 292 -11.73 4.77 -5.79
CA GLY A 292 -10.30 4.98 -5.58
C GLY A 292 -9.69 3.77 -4.87
N ALA A 293 -8.44 3.44 -5.16
CA ALA A 293 -7.67 2.47 -4.39
C ALA A 293 -6.39 3.12 -3.87
N THR A 294 -6.02 2.81 -2.62
CA THR A 294 -4.81 3.35 -1.98
C THR A 294 -4.30 2.42 -0.90
N THR A 295 -3.07 2.65 -0.43
CA THR A 295 -2.53 1.94 0.74
C THR A 295 -2.99 2.59 2.04
N THR A 296 -2.89 1.85 3.16
CA THR A 296 -3.24 2.39 4.48
C THR A 296 -2.34 3.56 4.88
N GLU A 297 -1.06 3.48 4.53
CA GLU A 297 -0.08 4.53 4.84
C GLU A 297 -0.38 5.82 4.05
N GLU A 298 -0.62 5.70 2.74
CA GLU A 298 -0.92 6.85 1.88
C GLU A 298 -2.28 7.48 2.18
N TYR A 299 -3.27 6.66 2.56
CA TYR A 299 -4.54 7.17 3.06
C TYR A 299 -4.36 8.11 4.25
N GLN A 300 -3.54 7.71 5.24
CA GLN A 300 -3.29 8.53 6.44
C GLN A 300 -2.47 9.78 6.13
N LYS A 301 -1.52 9.69 5.20
CA LYS A 301 -0.64 10.81 4.84
C LYS A 301 -1.35 11.91 4.06
N SER A 302 -2.21 11.54 3.10
CA SER A 302 -2.79 12.45 2.12
C SER A 302 -4.30 12.62 2.31
N ILE A 303 -5.10 11.57 2.04
CA ILE A 303 -6.56 11.68 1.93
C ILE A 303 -7.23 11.96 3.27
N TYR A 304 -6.77 11.33 4.36
CA TYR A 304 -7.36 11.52 5.69
C TYR A 304 -7.19 12.94 6.22
N LYS A 305 -6.11 13.62 5.84
CA LYS A 305 -5.85 15.01 6.22
C LYS A 305 -6.75 15.99 5.49
N ASP A 306 -7.15 15.68 4.27
CA ASP A 306 -8.11 16.45 3.49
C ASP A 306 -9.54 16.09 3.90
N LYS A 307 -10.10 16.86 4.83
CA LYS A 307 -11.45 16.63 5.37
C LYS A 307 -12.54 16.69 4.30
N ALA A 308 -12.35 17.46 3.23
CA ALA A 308 -13.31 17.59 2.15
C ALA A 308 -13.37 16.30 1.32
N LEU A 309 -12.22 15.75 0.94
CA LEU A 309 -12.13 14.45 0.26
C LEU A 309 -12.59 13.29 1.13
N ALA A 310 -12.12 13.22 2.38
CA ALA A 310 -12.45 12.14 3.29
C ALA A 310 -13.97 12.01 3.53
N ARG A 311 -14.72 13.11 3.51
CA ARG A 311 -16.18 13.11 3.66
C ARG A 311 -16.93 12.62 2.41
N ARG A 312 -16.28 12.63 1.24
CA ARG A 312 -16.89 12.27 -0.06
C ARG A 312 -16.73 10.82 -0.42
N PHE A 313 -15.69 10.18 0.10
CA PHE A 313 -15.46 8.77 -0.08
C PHE A 313 -16.02 7.95 1.08
N GLN A 314 -16.60 6.80 0.75
CA GLN A 314 -16.90 5.76 1.73
C GLN A 314 -15.69 4.82 1.82
N PRO A 315 -14.94 4.81 2.92
CA PRO A 315 -13.81 3.90 3.07
C PRO A 315 -14.30 2.44 3.20
N ILE A 316 -13.61 1.56 2.50
CA ILE A 316 -13.73 0.10 2.60
C ILE A 316 -12.33 -0.45 2.85
N PHE A 317 -12.09 -0.93 4.07
CA PHE A 317 -10.81 -1.53 4.42
C PHE A 317 -10.75 -2.96 3.89
N VAL A 318 -9.68 -3.26 3.15
CA VAL A 318 -9.45 -4.55 2.51
C VAL A 318 -8.34 -5.27 3.28
N ASP A 319 -8.73 -6.31 4.00
CA ASP A 319 -7.82 -7.10 4.81
C ASP A 319 -7.03 -8.14 3.98
N GLU A 320 -5.89 -8.56 4.50
CA GLU A 320 -5.10 -9.67 3.96
C GLU A 320 -5.92 -10.97 4.01
N LEU A 321 -5.83 -11.81 2.98
CA LEU A 321 -6.47 -13.13 2.98
C LEU A 321 -5.82 -14.06 4.02
N SER A 322 -6.62 -14.94 4.61
CA SER A 322 -6.13 -16.04 5.42
C SER A 322 -5.39 -17.08 4.55
N GLU A 323 -4.67 -17.99 5.21
CA GLU A 323 -3.99 -19.08 4.51
C GLU A 323 -4.96 -19.98 3.75
N GLU A 324 -6.14 -20.27 4.34
CA GLU A 324 -7.17 -21.10 3.71
C GLU A 324 -7.78 -20.42 2.49
N GLU A 325 -8.10 -19.14 2.61
CA GLU A 325 -8.62 -18.35 1.48
C GLU A 325 -7.57 -18.23 0.37
N THR A 326 -6.29 -18.01 0.73
CA THR A 326 -5.18 -17.96 -0.22
C THR A 326 -5.00 -19.29 -0.94
N LEU A 327 -5.06 -20.41 -0.21
CA LEU A 327 -5.00 -21.74 -0.81
C LEU A 327 -6.14 -21.97 -1.80
N ASN A 328 -7.35 -21.52 -1.47
CA ASN A 328 -8.50 -21.58 -2.38
C ASN A 328 -8.27 -20.74 -3.64
N VAL A 329 -7.68 -19.54 -3.50
CA VAL A 329 -7.30 -18.71 -4.66
C VAL A 329 -6.30 -19.46 -5.54
N LEU A 330 -5.19 -19.95 -4.98
CA LEU A 330 -4.17 -20.67 -5.74
C LEU A 330 -4.74 -21.90 -6.47
N ASN A 331 -5.61 -22.68 -5.80
CA ASN A 331 -6.25 -23.85 -6.42
C ASN A 331 -7.08 -23.50 -7.66
N LYS A 332 -7.72 -22.33 -7.68
CA LYS A 332 -8.60 -21.92 -8.77
C LYS A 332 -7.86 -21.24 -9.93
N ILE A 333 -6.73 -20.57 -9.66
CA ILE A 333 -5.92 -19.93 -10.71
C ILE A 333 -4.85 -20.86 -11.28
N LEU A 334 -4.58 -21.99 -10.63
CA LEU A 334 -3.49 -22.90 -11.01
C LEU A 334 -3.55 -23.35 -12.46
N ASP A 335 -4.74 -23.71 -12.94
CA ASP A 335 -4.93 -24.22 -14.30
C ASP A 335 -4.57 -23.16 -15.36
N ASP A 336 -4.88 -21.88 -15.11
CA ASP A 336 -4.51 -20.76 -15.98
C ASP A 336 -2.98 -20.56 -16.03
N TYR A 337 -2.30 -20.76 -14.89
CA TYR A 337 -0.84 -20.68 -14.82
C TYR A 337 -0.16 -21.89 -15.48
N ILE A 338 -0.76 -23.10 -15.37
CA ILE A 338 -0.29 -24.29 -16.07
C ILE A 338 -0.38 -24.11 -17.58
N GLU A 339 -1.48 -23.52 -18.07
CA GLU A 339 -1.65 -23.22 -19.49
C GLU A 339 -0.62 -22.19 -19.98
N PHE A 340 -0.42 -21.12 -19.22
CA PHE A 340 0.52 -20.04 -19.57
C PHE A 340 1.98 -20.51 -19.61
N HIS A 341 2.42 -21.26 -18.61
CA HIS A 341 3.81 -21.73 -18.53
C HIS A 341 4.08 -22.99 -19.36
N GLY A 342 3.06 -23.80 -19.61
CA GLY A 342 3.22 -25.14 -20.19
C GLY A 342 3.93 -26.13 -19.25
N VAL A 343 3.87 -25.86 -17.94
CA VAL A 343 4.52 -26.64 -16.86
C VAL A 343 3.48 -27.04 -15.85
N ASN A 344 3.46 -28.30 -15.44
CA ASN A 344 2.56 -28.77 -14.41
C ASN A 344 3.07 -28.41 -13.00
N LEU A 345 2.14 -28.13 -12.10
CA LEU A 345 2.40 -28.02 -10.65
C LEU A 345 1.33 -28.82 -9.91
N ASP A 346 1.76 -29.82 -9.14
CA ASP A 346 0.82 -30.65 -8.39
C ASP A 346 0.19 -29.83 -7.24
N LYS A 347 -1.14 -29.94 -7.11
CA LYS A 347 -1.91 -29.27 -6.05
C LYS A 347 -1.41 -29.57 -4.63
N GLN A 348 -0.77 -30.70 -4.41
CA GLN A 348 -0.13 -31.03 -3.13
C GLN A 348 0.99 -30.06 -2.72
N HIS A 349 1.58 -29.31 -3.66
CA HIS A 349 2.60 -28.32 -3.37
C HIS A 349 2.02 -26.94 -2.95
N LEU A 350 0.74 -26.66 -3.21
CA LEU A 350 0.12 -25.37 -2.90
C LEU A 350 0.12 -25.05 -1.40
N PRO A 351 -0.20 -25.99 -0.48
CA PRO A 351 -0.07 -25.74 0.95
C PRO A 351 1.37 -25.39 1.38
N TYR A 352 2.35 -26.01 0.72
CA TYR A 352 3.77 -25.69 0.95
C TYR A 352 4.11 -24.27 0.51
N ILE A 353 3.66 -23.85 -0.68
CA ILE A 353 3.83 -22.48 -1.20
C ILE A 353 3.21 -21.47 -0.23
N VAL A 354 1.97 -21.67 0.21
CA VAL A 354 1.29 -20.77 1.16
C VAL A 354 2.07 -20.67 2.47
N LYS A 355 2.49 -21.81 3.03
CA LYS A 355 3.27 -21.85 4.27
C LYS A 355 4.61 -21.12 4.12
N LEU A 356 5.37 -21.40 3.06
CA LEU A 356 6.64 -20.70 2.79
C LEU A 356 6.45 -19.20 2.62
N SER A 357 5.43 -18.79 1.86
CA SER A 357 5.13 -17.37 1.65
C SER A 357 4.77 -16.68 2.95
N LYS A 358 4.05 -17.34 3.87
CA LYS A 358 3.75 -16.81 5.20
C LYS A 358 5.00 -16.63 6.04
N ASP A 359 5.80 -17.70 6.12
CA ASP A 359 6.91 -17.78 7.09
C ASP A 359 8.14 -16.99 6.63
N LYS A 360 8.36 -16.90 5.32
CA LYS A 360 9.61 -16.38 4.74
C LYS A 360 9.45 -15.06 3.98
N ILE A 361 8.24 -14.71 3.50
CA ILE A 361 7.98 -13.45 2.79
C ILE A 361 7.12 -12.56 3.70
N THR A 362 7.77 -11.69 4.48
CA THR A 362 7.11 -10.87 5.51
C THR A 362 6.77 -9.45 5.05
N ASN A 363 7.42 -8.95 3.99
CA ASN A 363 7.24 -7.60 3.44
C ASN A 363 6.08 -7.49 2.44
N ARG A 364 5.47 -8.59 2.05
CA ARG A 364 4.31 -8.65 1.13
C ARG A 364 3.11 -9.32 1.78
N LYS A 365 1.94 -9.13 1.21
CA LYS A 365 0.66 -9.62 1.72
C LYS A 365 0.07 -10.72 0.85
N PHE A 366 -0.77 -11.57 1.46
CA PHE A 366 -1.59 -12.52 0.73
C PHE A 366 -2.72 -11.81 -0.04
N PRO A 367 -3.09 -12.34 -1.22
CA PRO A 367 -2.59 -13.55 -1.89
C PRO A 367 -1.31 -13.35 -2.72
N ASP A 368 -0.91 -12.10 -2.98
CA ASP A 368 0.14 -11.69 -3.92
C ASP A 368 1.45 -12.47 -3.72
N LYS A 369 1.99 -12.48 -2.49
CA LYS A 369 3.25 -13.19 -2.17
C LYS A 369 3.22 -14.70 -2.47
N ALA A 370 2.05 -15.34 -2.41
CA ALA A 370 1.93 -16.76 -2.70
C ALA A 370 1.75 -17.01 -4.21
N ILE A 371 1.07 -16.10 -4.90
CA ILE A 371 0.93 -16.11 -6.36
C ILE A 371 2.30 -15.92 -7.00
N ASP A 372 3.06 -14.91 -6.58
CA ASP A 372 4.40 -14.64 -7.09
C ASP A 372 5.34 -15.84 -6.90
N LEU A 373 5.30 -16.47 -5.72
CA LEU A 373 6.13 -17.64 -5.45
C LEU A 373 5.75 -18.83 -6.35
N MET A 374 4.47 -19.03 -6.60
CA MET A 374 3.98 -20.06 -7.51
C MET A 374 4.41 -19.79 -8.95
N ASP A 375 4.20 -18.58 -9.43
CA ASP A 375 4.52 -18.12 -10.78
C ASP A 375 6.02 -18.26 -11.07
N GLU A 376 6.87 -17.77 -10.19
CA GLU A 376 8.32 -17.86 -10.36
C GLU A 376 8.82 -19.32 -10.32
N ALA A 377 8.26 -20.16 -9.46
CA ALA A 377 8.62 -21.59 -9.41
C ALA A 377 8.30 -22.30 -10.73
N MET A 378 7.15 -21.98 -11.33
CA MET A 378 6.74 -22.54 -12.63
C MET A 378 7.60 -21.99 -13.77
N CYS A 379 7.94 -20.70 -13.72
CA CYS A 379 8.86 -20.06 -14.67
C CYS A 379 10.25 -20.73 -14.65
N LEU A 380 10.82 -20.95 -13.46
CA LEU A 380 12.11 -21.65 -13.29
C LEU A 380 12.07 -23.08 -13.86
N ALA A 381 10.98 -23.79 -13.64
CA ALA A 381 10.82 -25.12 -14.22
C ALA A 381 10.78 -25.09 -15.76
N LYS A 382 10.07 -24.12 -16.34
CA LYS A 382 10.01 -23.90 -17.80
C LYS A 382 11.39 -23.59 -18.37
N MET A 383 12.13 -22.66 -17.75
CA MET A 383 13.50 -22.29 -18.19
C MET A 383 14.44 -23.48 -18.19
N ARG A 384 14.29 -24.41 -17.25
CA ARG A 384 15.09 -25.65 -17.16
C ARG A 384 14.53 -26.79 -18.01
N LYS A 385 13.50 -26.54 -18.81
CA LYS A 385 12.82 -27.53 -19.63
C LYS A 385 12.26 -28.71 -18.82
N HIS A 386 11.89 -28.47 -17.57
CA HIS A 386 11.20 -29.46 -16.76
C HIS A 386 9.71 -29.48 -17.09
N LYS A 387 9.10 -30.67 -17.11
CA LYS A 387 7.65 -30.82 -17.36
C LYS A 387 6.79 -30.43 -16.15
N SER A 388 7.39 -30.37 -14.96
CA SER A 388 6.68 -30.00 -13.73
C SER A 388 7.59 -29.23 -12.77
N ALA A 389 7.01 -28.24 -12.09
CA ALA A 389 7.64 -27.58 -10.95
C ALA A 389 7.51 -28.46 -9.70
N ARG A 390 8.58 -28.58 -8.95
CA ARG A 390 8.70 -29.40 -7.73
C ARG A 390 9.22 -28.53 -6.59
N THR A 391 9.31 -29.08 -5.40
CA THR A 391 9.82 -28.41 -4.20
C THR A 391 11.14 -27.68 -4.46
N GLN A 392 12.05 -28.25 -5.26
CA GLN A 392 13.34 -27.61 -5.58
C GLN A 392 13.17 -26.27 -6.31
N GLN A 393 12.26 -26.16 -7.27
CA GLN A 393 11.99 -24.91 -7.97
C GLN A 393 11.28 -23.91 -7.08
N ILE A 394 10.40 -24.38 -6.19
CA ILE A 394 9.73 -23.52 -5.20
C ILE A 394 10.74 -22.93 -4.22
N ASP A 395 11.66 -23.74 -3.72
CA ASP A 395 12.72 -23.28 -2.81
C ASP A 395 13.68 -22.28 -3.50
N GLU A 396 13.96 -22.48 -4.78
CA GLU A 396 14.79 -21.58 -5.57
C GLU A 396 14.05 -20.26 -5.87
N ALA A 397 12.77 -20.32 -6.24
CA ALA A 397 11.93 -19.14 -6.40
C ALA A 397 11.85 -18.34 -5.09
N LEU A 398 11.71 -19.02 -3.95
CA LEU A 398 11.76 -18.35 -2.65
C LEU A 398 13.09 -17.62 -2.44
N LYS A 399 14.21 -18.24 -2.81
CA LYS A 399 15.54 -17.61 -2.73
C LYS A 399 15.61 -16.35 -3.58
N ASN A 400 15.09 -16.37 -4.78
CA ASN A 400 15.11 -15.22 -5.68
C ASN A 400 14.25 -14.07 -5.15
N ILE A 401 13.02 -14.38 -4.70
CA ILE A 401 12.06 -13.38 -4.21
C ILE A 401 12.47 -12.78 -2.87
N SER A 402 12.94 -13.61 -1.94
CA SER A 402 13.23 -13.20 -0.57
C SER A 402 14.72 -12.91 -0.30
N GLY A 403 15.60 -13.26 -1.23
CA GLY A 403 17.05 -13.28 -1.02
C GLY A 403 17.50 -14.39 -0.07
N VAL A 404 16.61 -15.29 0.32
CA VAL A 404 16.84 -16.34 1.31
C VAL A 404 16.72 -17.70 0.66
N GLY A 405 17.85 -18.38 0.49
CA GLY A 405 17.83 -19.80 0.16
C GLY A 405 17.47 -20.63 1.40
N MET A 406 16.96 -21.83 1.18
CA MET A 406 17.08 -22.88 2.17
C MET A 406 18.58 -23.15 2.28
N GLY A 407 19.21 -22.77 3.39
CA GLY A 407 20.62 -22.96 3.60
C GLY A 407 21.03 -24.40 3.28
N VAL A 408 22.08 -24.56 2.52
CA VAL A 408 22.68 -25.89 2.35
C VAL A 408 23.32 -26.20 3.68
N LEU A 409 22.75 -27.15 4.43
CA LEU A 409 23.40 -27.63 5.64
C LEU A 409 24.71 -28.27 5.21
N ASN A 410 25.77 -27.49 5.31
CA ASN A 410 27.12 -28.01 5.27
C ASN A 410 27.48 -28.41 6.69
N TYR A 411 27.88 -29.66 6.91
CA TYR A 411 28.13 -30.22 8.25
C TYR A 411 29.53 -29.91 8.79
N ASP A 412 30.33 -29.21 8.01
CA ASP A 412 31.70 -28.80 8.39
C ASP A 412 31.74 -27.32 8.74
N PHE A 413 30.92 -26.89 9.71
CA PHE A 413 30.98 -25.53 10.22
C PHE A 413 32.17 -25.32 11.14
N LEU A 414 32.84 -24.19 10.99
CA LEU A 414 33.93 -23.75 11.87
C LEU A 414 33.38 -23.51 13.30
N TYR A 415 32.16 -22.95 13.39
CA TYR A 415 31.46 -22.67 14.64
C TYR A 415 30.33 -23.68 14.88
N LYS A 416 30.64 -24.77 15.57
CA LYS A 416 29.65 -25.83 15.86
C LYS A 416 28.46 -25.34 16.68
N GLU A 417 28.64 -24.29 17.46
CA GLU A 417 27.58 -23.64 18.24
C GLU A 417 26.45 -23.09 17.37
N LEU A 418 26.69 -22.78 16.09
CA LEU A 418 25.69 -22.29 15.15
C LEU A 418 24.78 -23.40 14.58
N GLU A 419 25.23 -24.65 14.68
CA GLU A 419 24.56 -25.78 14.02
C GLU A 419 23.08 -25.92 14.46
N SER A 420 22.77 -25.76 15.74
CA SER A 420 21.42 -25.86 16.25
C SER A 420 20.50 -24.74 15.71
N TYR A 421 21.03 -23.54 15.57
CA TYR A 421 20.27 -22.39 15.02
C TYR A 421 20.02 -22.54 13.53
N PHE A 422 21.00 -23.04 12.77
CA PHE A 422 20.79 -23.35 11.35
C PHE A 422 19.77 -24.45 11.14
N LEU A 423 19.81 -25.49 11.99
CA LEU A 423 18.86 -26.58 11.94
C LEU A 423 17.44 -26.09 12.27
N ASP A 424 17.26 -25.26 13.27
CA ASP A 424 15.97 -24.66 13.62
C ASP A 424 15.41 -23.82 12.49
N HIS A 425 16.25 -22.99 11.87
CA HIS A 425 15.87 -22.21 10.71
C HIS A 425 15.47 -23.10 9.52
N TYR A 426 16.27 -24.13 9.23
CA TYR A 426 16.00 -25.08 8.17
C TYR A 426 14.69 -25.88 8.38
N LEU A 427 14.37 -26.21 9.62
CA LEU A 427 13.14 -26.92 9.98
C LEU A 427 11.91 -25.99 10.09
N GLY A 428 12.08 -24.70 9.84
CA GLY A 428 11.02 -23.71 9.91
C GLY A 428 10.55 -23.40 11.34
N VAL A 429 11.43 -23.52 12.34
CA VAL A 429 11.16 -23.04 13.68
C VAL A 429 11.24 -21.52 13.66
N VAL A 430 10.10 -20.87 13.88
CA VAL A 430 10.03 -19.41 13.88
C VAL A 430 10.68 -18.87 15.14
N ALA A 431 11.69 -18.01 14.97
CA ALA A 431 12.30 -17.29 16.07
C ALA A 431 11.25 -16.42 16.79
N LYS A 432 11.36 -16.29 18.10
CA LYS A 432 10.40 -15.46 18.87
C LYS A 432 10.68 -13.96 18.75
N LYS A 433 11.96 -13.59 18.59
CA LYS A 433 12.42 -12.19 18.57
C LYS A 433 13.31 -11.89 17.38
N HIS A 434 14.39 -12.66 17.21
CA HIS A 434 15.38 -12.58 16.12
C HIS A 434 15.94 -13.98 15.86
N LEU A 435 16.62 -14.16 14.73
CA LEU A 435 17.24 -15.46 14.42
C LEU A 435 18.33 -15.83 15.40
N LEU A 436 19.24 -14.88 15.64
CA LEU A 436 20.40 -15.11 16.49
C LEU A 436 21.02 -13.77 16.89
N SER A 437 21.48 -13.67 18.12
CA SER A 437 22.32 -12.58 18.61
C SER A 437 23.66 -13.11 19.11
N ILE A 438 24.75 -12.61 18.56
CA ILE A 438 26.12 -13.09 18.77
C ILE A 438 26.95 -11.99 19.43
N ASN A 439 27.63 -12.34 20.53
CA ASN A 439 28.74 -11.57 21.02
C ASN A 439 30.04 -12.20 20.43
N PHE A 440 30.66 -11.51 19.49
CA PHE A 440 31.85 -12.00 18.79
C PHE A 440 33.11 -11.37 19.37
N LEU A 441 34.01 -12.23 19.80
CA LEU A 441 35.32 -11.87 20.34
C LEU A 441 36.41 -12.35 19.37
N GLY A 442 36.82 -11.49 18.42
CA GLY A 442 37.80 -11.89 17.40
C GLY A 442 38.22 -10.80 16.43
N ASP A 443 39.07 -11.17 15.51
CA ASP A 443 39.64 -10.30 14.48
C ASP A 443 38.72 -10.18 13.25
N GLU A 444 39.02 -9.25 12.35
CA GLU A 444 38.25 -9.07 11.10
C GLU A 444 38.27 -10.31 10.19
N ILE A 445 39.38 -11.04 10.12
CA ILE A 445 39.50 -12.27 9.32
C ILE A 445 38.52 -13.33 9.79
N ASN A 446 38.38 -13.48 11.09
CA ASN A 446 37.44 -14.44 11.69
C ASN A 446 36.00 -13.99 11.57
N LEU A 447 35.77 -12.69 11.50
CA LEU A 447 34.44 -12.13 11.20
C LEU A 447 33.97 -12.52 9.78
N ASP A 448 34.84 -12.44 8.79
CA ASP A 448 34.53 -12.83 7.42
C ASP A 448 34.19 -14.32 7.31
N LEU A 449 34.87 -15.17 8.05
CA LEU A 449 34.57 -16.59 8.15
C LEU A 449 33.18 -16.80 8.80
N LEU A 450 32.89 -16.12 9.93
CA LEU A 450 31.59 -16.18 10.59
C LEU A 450 30.49 -15.69 9.67
N LEU A 451 30.68 -14.58 8.98
CA LEU A 451 29.69 -14.06 8.01
C LEU A 451 29.45 -15.05 6.87
N SER A 452 30.50 -15.73 6.38
CA SER A 452 30.34 -16.75 5.34
C SER A 452 29.49 -17.94 5.82
N GLU A 453 29.71 -18.41 7.06
CA GLU A 453 28.88 -19.48 7.65
C GLU A 453 27.43 -19.07 7.87
N LEU A 454 27.20 -17.88 8.43
CA LEU A 454 25.86 -17.36 8.66
C LEU A 454 25.09 -17.18 7.36
N LYS A 455 25.77 -16.71 6.31
CA LYS A 455 25.18 -16.60 4.97
C LYS A 455 24.76 -17.96 4.42
N ILE A 456 25.64 -18.96 4.53
CA ILE A 456 25.37 -20.32 4.06
C ILE A 456 24.28 -20.97 4.92
N GLY A 457 24.39 -20.90 6.24
CA GLY A 457 23.49 -21.57 7.18
C GLY A 457 22.08 -21.02 7.17
N PHE A 458 21.94 -19.70 7.12
CA PHE A 458 20.62 -19.04 7.04
C PHE A 458 20.17 -18.71 5.61
N GLY A 459 21.01 -18.92 4.61
CA GLY A 459 20.71 -18.60 3.22
C GLY A 459 20.62 -17.10 2.94
N ILE A 460 21.35 -16.25 3.67
CA ILE A 460 21.29 -14.79 3.59
C ILE A 460 22.19 -14.26 2.47
N SER A 461 21.74 -13.26 1.70
CA SER A 461 22.54 -12.66 0.65
C SER A 461 23.63 -11.73 1.21
N TYR A 462 24.71 -11.50 0.45
CA TYR A 462 25.77 -10.58 0.88
C TYR A 462 25.28 -9.13 0.98
N GLU A 463 24.39 -8.74 0.10
CA GLU A 463 23.84 -7.38 0.02
C GLU A 463 22.99 -7.00 1.25
N SER A 464 22.49 -7.99 1.99
CA SER A 464 21.68 -7.78 3.19
C SER A 464 22.50 -7.72 4.49
N ILE A 465 23.82 -7.54 4.39
CA ILE A 465 24.69 -7.31 5.54
C ILE A 465 24.82 -5.81 5.78
N LEU A 466 24.38 -5.35 6.95
CA LEU A 466 24.54 -3.97 7.39
C LEU A 466 25.66 -3.86 8.42
N ASN A 467 26.69 -3.08 8.11
CA ASN A 467 27.76 -2.77 9.03
C ASN A 467 27.50 -1.42 9.71
N LEU A 468 27.29 -1.43 11.01
CA LEU A 468 27.10 -0.24 11.84
C LEU A 468 28.32 -0.02 12.72
N ASP A 469 29.10 1.01 12.41
CA ASP A 469 30.16 1.49 13.29
C ASP A 469 29.60 2.58 14.20
N LEU A 470 29.42 2.24 15.47
CA LEU A 470 28.80 3.15 16.44
C LEU A 470 29.75 4.24 16.96
N SER A 471 31.00 4.27 16.51
CA SER A 471 31.89 5.40 16.77
C SER A 471 31.40 6.73 16.19
N ASN A 472 30.54 6.65 15.15
CA ASN A 472 29.88 7.81 14.52
C ASN A 472 28.57 8.21 15.22
N PHE A 473 28.14 7.50 16.26
CA PHE A 473 26.86 7.68 16.95
C PHE A 473 27.05 8.07 18.41
N THR A 474 27.95 9.02 18.66
CA THR A 474 28.38 9.44 20.00
C THR A 474 27.58 10.60 20.58
N GLU A 475 26.89 11.37 19.72
CA GLU A 475 26.15 12.57 20.13
C GLU A 475 24.70 12.25 20.52
N ASN A 476 24.14 13.07 21.40
CA ASN A 476 22.70 13.07 21.69
C ASN A 476 21.96 13.42 20.39
N ASN A 477 21.01 12.62 19.95
CA ASN A 477 20.26 12.64 18.68
C ASN A 477 20.84 11.72 17.56
N SER A 478 21.95 11.02 17.78
CA SER A 478 22.47 10.06 16.81
C SER A 478 21.47 8.94 16.50
N LEU A 479 20.49 8.69 17.37
CA LEU A 479 19.40 7.77 17.12
C LEU A 479 18.60 8.12 15.84
N SER A 480 18.50 9.41 15.49
CA SER A 480 17.83 9.84 14.26
C SER A 480 18.48 9.29 12.99
N LEU A 481 19.79 9.06 13.02
CA LEU A 481 20.52 8.45 11.89
C LEU A 481 20.10 6.99 11.68
N LEU A 482 19.74 6.27 12.76
CA LEU A 482 19.32 4.87 12.68
C LEU A 482 17.85 4.71 12.26
N ILE A 483 16.94 5.50 12.84
CA ILE A 483 15.49 5.30 12.67
C ILE A 483 14.77 6.48 11.98
N GLY A 484 15.53 7.47 11.48
CA GLY A 484 14.99 8.65 10.81
C GLY A 484 14.76 9.83 11.75
N THR A 485 14.57 11.01 11.17
CA THR A 485 14.25 12.26 11.88
C THR A 485 12.75 12.39 12.13
N SER A 486 12.37 13.22 13.11
CA SER A 486 10.96 13.51 13.41
C SER A 486 10.33 14.39 12.32
N PRO A 487 9.00 14.35 12.12
CA PRO A 487 8.30 15.19 11.18
C PRO A 487 8.64 16.67 11.36
N GLY A 488 8.91 17.37 10.26
CA GLY A 488 9.26 18.80 10.26
C GLY A 488 10.76 19.10 10.33
N TYR A 489 11.63 18.12 10.45
CA TYR A 489 13.09 18.29 10.39
C TYR A 489 13.64 17.92 9.02
N VAL A 490 14.74 18.57 8.63
CA VAL A 490 15.47 18.24 7.38
C VAL A 490 15.90 16.78 7.40
N GLY A 491 15.69 16.06 6.28
CA GLY A 491 16.01 14.63 6.16
C GLY A 491 14.89 13.67 6.64
N TYR A 492 13.69 14.17 6.93
CA TYR A 492 12.55 13.31 7.30
C TYR A 492 12.19 12.30 6.20
N GLU A 493 12.25 12.70 4.94
CA GLU A 493 11.94 11.83 3.80
C GLU A 493 13.00 10.75 3.56
N ASP A 494 14.26 11.00 3.92
CA ASP A 494 15.38 10.07 3.67
C ASP A 494 15.32 8.79 4.53
N GLY A 495 14.60 8.84 5.67
CA GLY A 495 14.52 7.73 6.60
C GLY A 495 15.80 7.53 7.42
N GLY A 496 15.89 6.42 8.17
CA GLY A 496 17.08 6.06 8.95
C GLY A 496 17.82 4.86 8.33
N ILE A 497 19.12 4.79 8.52
CA ILE A 497 19.98 3.73 7.94
C ILE A 497 19.42 2.32 8.27
N LEU A 498 19.06 2.09 9.53
CA LEU A 498 18.51 0.81 9.97
C LEU A 498 17.10 0.59 9.42
N SER A 499 16.22 1.59 9.48
CA SER A 499 14.84 1.47 9.01
C SER A 499 14.75 1.24 7.49
N GLU A 500 15.58 1.91 6.70
CA GLU A 500 15.62 1.71 5.25
C GLU A 500 16.24 0.35 4.88
N HIS A 501 17.20 -0.14 5.65
CA HIS A 501 17.73 -1.49 5.46
C HIS A 501 16.66 -2.56 5.74
N TYR A 502 15.88 -2.41 6.83
CA TYR A 502 14.74 -3.30 7.13
C TYR A 502 13.60 -3.22 6.11
N ALA A 503 13.40 -2.07 5.49
CA ALA A 503 12.43 -1.93 4.41
C ALA A 503 12.85 -2.68 3.12
N LYS A 504 14.17 -2.76 2.87
CA LYS A 504 14.75 -3.36 1.66
C LYS A 504 14.92 -4.88 1.77
N PHE A 505 15.35 -5.38 2.92
CA PHE A 505 15.72 -6.78 3.09
C PHE A 505 14.86 -7.48 4.12
N ILE A 506 14.39 -8.70 3.79
CA ILE A 506 13.59 -9.53 4.70
C ILE A 506 14.48 -10.25 5.70
N TYR A 507 15.61 -10.80 5.23
CA TYR A 507 16.62 -11.48 6.02
C TYR A 507 17.90 -10.68 5.98
N GLN A 508 18.52 -10.50 7.14
CA GLN A 508 19.66 -9.60 7.25
C GLN A 508 20.61 -9.97 8.37
N ILE A 509 21.87 -9.59 8.20
CA ILE A 509 22.88 -9.64 9.24
C ILE A 509 23.26 -8.21 9.58
N ILE A 510 23.17 -7.86 10.84
CA ILE A 510 23.53 -6.53 11.35
C ILE A 510 24.77 -6.67 12.21
N VAL A 511 25.88 -6.16 11.71
CA VAL A 511 27.18 -6.14 12.39
C VAL A 511 27.31 -4.82 13.12
N ILE A 512 27.51 -4.86 14.43
CA ILE A 512 27.57 -3.70 15.31
C ILE A 512 28.96 -3.64 15.92
N LYS A 513 29.73 -2.61 15.54
CA LYS A 513 31.08 -2.33 16.05
C LYS A 513 31.05 -1.15 17.03
N ASN A 514 32.00 -1.13 17.95
CA ASN A 514 32.21 0.00 18.86
C ASN A 514 30.99 0.39 19.71
N TYR A 515 30.23 -0.62 20.16
CA TYR A 515 29.01 -0.40 20.96
C TYR A 515 29.27 0.47 22.21
N ASP A 516 30.44 0.33 22.84
CA ASP A 516 30.78 1.08 24.04
C ASP A 516 30.92 2.59 23.82
N LEU A 517 31.20 3.02 22.59
CA LEU A 517 31.35 4.43 22.23
C LEU A 517 30.02 5.11 21.93
N ALA A 518 28.96 4.35 21.69
CA ALA A 518 27.66 4.89 21.29
C ALA A 518 26.99 5.74 22.40
N ALA A 519 26.21 6.72 21.98
CA ALA A 519 25.38 7.51 22.86
C ALA A 519 24.38 6.65 23.64
N LEU A 520 23.91 7.15 24.79
CA LEU A 520 23.05 6.39 25.70
C LEU A 520 21.71 6.01 25.06
N ASP A 521 21.11 6.91 24.29
CA ASP A 521 19.86 6.71 23.56
C ASP A 521 19.99 5.57 22.51
N VAL A 522 21.10 5.52 21.78
CA VAL A 522 21.40 4.45 20.83
C VAL A 522 21.58 3.12 21.54
N LYS A 523 22.29 3.07 22.67
CA LYS A 523 22.46 1.87 23.49
C LYS A 523 21.13 1.35 24.02
N GLN A 524 20.28 2.24 24.53
CA GLN A 524 18.94 1.90 25.03
C GLN A 524 18.05 1.37 23.91
N PHE A 525 18.11 2.00 22.74
CA PHE A 525 17.37 1.55 21.57
C PHE A 525 17.79 0.14 21.13
N LEU A 526 19.09 -0.12 20.95
CA LEU A 526 19.58 -1.43 20.54
C LEU A 526 19.27 -2.52 21.57
N SER A 527 19.37 -2.20 22.87
CA SER A 527 18.96 -3.11 23.92
C SER A 527 17.46 -3.43 23.86
N SER A 528 16.62 -2.42 23.64
CA SER A 528 15.17 -2.60 23.46
C SER A 528 14.85 -3.43 22.21
N LEU A 529 15.56 -3.19 21.11
CA LEU A 529 15.41 -3.90 19.84
C LEU A 529 15.61 -5.41 20.03
N ILE A 530 16.72 -5.81 20.66
CA ILE A 530 17.04 -7.22 20.90
C ILE A 530 16.02 -7.85 21.86
N ASN A 531 15.65 -7.13 22.91
CA ASN A 531 14.71 -7.65 23.92
C ASN A 531 13.29 -7.81 23.40
N ASN A 532 12.81 -6.87 22.58
CA ASN A 532 11.41 -6.82 22.13
C ASN A 532 11.18 -7.48 20.77
N GLY A 533 12.21 -7.64 19.96
CA GLY A 533 12.12 -8.24 18.64
C GLY A 533 11.38 -7.37 17.59
N LYS A 534 11.24 -6.07 17.87
CA LYS A 534 10.61 -5.09 16.97
C LYS A 534 10.99 -3.66 17.33
N PHE A 535 10.86 -2.75 16.37
CA PHE A 535 11.00 -1.32 16.58
C PHE A 535 10.10 -0.52 15.64
N PHE A 536 9.94 0.76 15.95
CA PHE A 536 9.25 1.72 15.12
C PHE A 536 10.23 2.80 14.66
N ASP A 537 10.15 3.16 13.40
CA ASP A 537 10.86 4.34 12.89
C ASP A 537 10.12 5.64 13.22
N ARG A 538 10.70 6.77 12.88
CA ARG A 538 10.07 8.09 13.08
C ARG A 538 8.92 8.39 12.13
N LYS A 539 8.75 7.58 11.06
CA LYS A 539 7.58 7.61 10.18
C LYS A 539 6.43 6.76 10.73
N GLY A 540 6.61 6.06 11.87
CA GLY A 540 5.61 5.17 12.49
C GLY A 540 5.53 3.77 11.86
N ARG A 541 6.47 3.38 10.99
CA ARG A 541 6.54 2.04 10.41
C ARG A 541 7.04 1.04 11.45
N GLU A 542 6.34 -0.08 11.63
CA GLU A 542 6.77 -1.18 12.50
C GLU A 542 7.67 -2.15 11.73
N PHE A 543 8.83 -2.43 12.28
CA PHE A 543 9.76 -3.44 11.77
C PHE A 543 9.95 -4.55 12.80
N LYS A 544 9.87 -5.80 12.32
CA LYS A 544 10.11 -6.99 13.14
C LYS A 544 11.49 -7.56 12.86
N THR A 545 12.21 -7.96 13.90
CA THR A 545 13.57 -8.48 13.79
C THR A 545 13.65 -10.00 13.68
N LEU A 546 12.52 -10.68 13.48
CA LEU A 546 12.40 -12.15 13.45
C LEU A 546 13.39 -12.84 12.52
N ASN A 547 13.74 -12.17 11.41
CA ASN A 547 14.63 -12.71 10.37
C ASN A 547 16.01 -12.04 10.39
N SER A 548 16.44 -11.51 11.54
CA SER A 548 17.70 -10.78 11.68
C SER A 548 18.71 -11.54 12.54
N VAL A 549 19.97 -11.49 12.12
CA VAL A 549 21.12 -11.92 12.93
C VAL A 549 21.85 -10.67 13.40
N PHE A 550 22.08 -10.55 14.68
CA PHE A 550 22.87 -9.46 15.27
C PHE A 550 24.23 -9.96 15.69
N ILE A 551 25.29 -9.27 15.28
CA ILE A 551 26.67 -9.57 15.67
C ILE A 551 27.26 -8.33 16.33
N PHE A 552 27.56 -8.42 17.62
CA PHE A 552 28.25 -7.38 18.35
C PHE A 552 29.73 -7.74 18.41
N ILE A 553 30.59 -6.88 17.88
CA ILE A 553 32.04 -7.06 17.92
C ILE A 553 32.57 -6.29 19.10
N ASN A 554 33.10 -7.04 20.08
CA ASN A 554 33.78 -6.49 21.24
C ASN A 554 35.27 -6.78 21.11
N LYS A 555 36.08 -5.75 21.25
CA LYS A 555 37.53 -5.95 21.48
C LYS A 555 37.71 -6.49 22.88
N GLU A 556 38.58 -7.50 23.04
CA GLU A 556 39.00 -7.92 24.39
C GLU A 556 39.42 -6.66 25.16
N SER A 557 38.63 -6.26 26.13
CA SER A 557 39.11 -5.26 27.07
C SER A 557 40.29 -5.87 27.78
N ILE A 558 41.46 -5.30 27.55
CA ILE A 558 42.69 -5.61 28.31
C ILE A 558 42.42 -5.18 29.75
N CYS A 559 41.76 -6.04 30.51
CA CYS A 559 41.74 -5.99 31.95
C CYS A 559 43.02 -6.64 32.43
N SER A 560 44.16 -6.03 32.13
CA SER A 560 45.43 -6.39 32.74
C SER A 560 46.03 -5.14 33.39
N GLY A 561 45.85 -5.06 34.70
CA GLY A 561 46.81 -4.37 35.52
C GLY A 561 46.40 -2.99 36.04
N LEU A 562 46.36 -2.96 37.37
CA LEU A 562 46.43 -1.84 38.29
C LEU A 562 45.09 -1.22 38.71
N GLY A 563 44.68 -1.79 39.85
CA GLY A 563 43.85 -1.23 40.90
C GLY A 563 43.36 0.20 40.78
N PHE A 564 42.08 0.29 40.55
CA PHE A 564 41.15 1.18 41.24
C PHE A 564 39.72 0.75 40.80
N ILE A 565 39.08 0.00 41.68
CA ILE A 565 37.65 -0.34 41.53
C ILE A 565 36.85 0.94 41.83
N SER A 566 36.46 1.65 40.82
CA SER A 566 35.33 2.56 40.98
C SER A 566 34.03 1.74 40.84
N LYS A 567 33.36 1.55 41.98
CA LYS A 567 31.94 1.12 42.02
C LYS A 567 31.09 2.15 41.30
N GLU A 568 30.87 1.99 40.00
CA GLU A 568 29.73 2.62 39.38
C GLU A 568 29.42 1.98 38.02
N LYS A 569 28.19 1.55 37.92
CA LYS A 569 27.46 1.08 36.75
C LYS A 569 27.79 -0.33 36.26
N THR A 570 27.09 -1.29 36.85
CA THR A 570 26.72 -2.52 36.16
C THR A 570 26.01 -2.12 34.85
N MET A 571 26.78 -2.03 33.76
CA MET A 571 26.20 -2.07 32.42
C MET A 571 25.35 -3.33 32.35
N LYS A 572 24.02 -3.19 32.08
CA LYS A 572 23.18 -4.34 31.76
C LYS A 572 23.82 -5.01 30.55
N ILE A 573 24.41 -6.17 30.75
CA ILE A 573 24.94 -7.01 29.69
C ILE A 573 23.77 -7.31 28.76
N LEU A 574 23.90 -7.05 27.44
CA LEU A 574 22.93 -7.45 26.47
C LEU A 574 22.75 -8.97 26.54
N PRO A 575 21.50 -9.47 26.50
CA PRO A 575 21.25 -10.92 26.53
C PRO A 575 21.58 -11.52 25.15
N PHE A 576 22.83 -11.89 24.95
CA PHE A 576 23.23 -12.61 23.75
C PHE A 576 22.79 -14.06 23.81
N ASP A 577 22.41 -14.64 22.66
CA ASP A 577 22.07 -16.06 22.54
C ASP A 577 23.36 -16.90 22.67
N ILE A 578 24.45 -16.44 22.06
CA ILE A 578 25.76 -17.11 22.14
C ILE A 578 26.90 -16.09 22.21
N THR A 579 28.02 -16.52 22.80
CA THR A 579 29.30 -15.82 22.73
C THR A 579 30.29 -16.73 22.02
N LEU A 580 30.83 -16.25 20.90
CA LEU A 580 31.86 -16.94 20.13
C LEU A 580 33.22 -16.35 20.46
N ASP A 581 34.14 -17.23 20.89
CA ASP A 581 35.53 -16.88 21.17
C ASP A 581 36.45 -17.81 20.37
N ASN A 582 37.43 -17.25 19.68
CA ASN A 582 38.40 -17.99 18.87
C ASN A 582 39.25 -19.02 19.64
N LYS A 583 39.22 -18.99 20.98
CA LYS A 583 40.11 -19.81 21.82
C LYS A 583 39.49 -21.10 22.32
N LYS A 584 38.21 -21.40 22.03
CA LYS A 584 37.56 -22.62 22.51
C LYS A 584 37.27 -23.60 21.39
N GLN A 585 38.10 -24.62 21.24
CA GLN A 585 37.68 -25.91 20.65
C GLN A 585 36.84 -26.65 21.70
N LEU A 586 35.60 -26.94 21.44
CA LEU A 586 34.74 -27.73 22.34
C LEU A 586 34.44 -29.09 21.75
N ASN A 587 34.66 -30.10 22.58
CA ASN A 587 34.30 -31.49 22.35
C ASN A 587 32.83 -31.75 22.70
N ASP A 588 32.22 -32.56 21.84
CA ASP A 588 31.06 -33.44 22.06
C ASP A 588 29.77 -32.87 22.70
N VAL A 589 28.69 -32.93 21.95
CA VAL A 589 27.43 -33.56 22.35
C VAL A 589 26.47 -33.62 21.14
N ASN A 590 25.63 -34.64 21.07
CA ASN A 590 24.75 -34.97 19.95
C ASN A 590 23.37 -34.25 20.13
N PRO A 591 23.23 -32.98 19.73
CA PRO A 591 22.04 -32.18 20.02
C PRO A 591 20.82 -32.58 19.15
N TYR A 592 21.04 -33.42 18.13
CA TYR A 592 19.98 -33.76 17.16
C TYR A 592 18.87 -34.61 17.74
N ILE A 593 19.18 -35.59 18.61
CA ILE A 593 18.19 -36.54 19.13
C ILE A 593 17.14 -35.84 19.99
N ASP A 594 17.58 -34.91 20.83
CA ASP A 594 16.69 -34.19 21.74
C ASP A 594 15.79 -33.18 20.99
N LEU A 595 16.31 -32.57 19.94
CA LEU A 595 15.57 -31.63 19.10
C LEU A 595 14.43 -32.34 18.33
N PHE A 596 14.66 -33.55 17.84
CA PHE A 596 13.63 -34.32 17.11
C PHE A 596 12.54 -34.82 18.05
N LYS A 597 12.87 -35.26 19.25
CA LYS A 597 11.89 -35.60 20.30
C LYS A 597 10.98 -34.43 20.66
N TYR A 598 11.57 -33.24 20.79
CA TYR A 598 10.80 -32.03 21.07
C TYR A 598 9.79 -31.67 19.98
N LYS A 599 10.05 -32.04 18.72
CA LYS A 599 9.13 -31.82 17.58
C LYS A 599 8.12 -32.92 17.35
N GLY A 600 8.06 -33.93 18.21
CA GLY A 600 7.09 -35.03 18.15
C GLY A 600 7.47 -36.14 17.17
N PHE A 601 8.74 -36.22 16.80
CA PHE A 601 9.33 -37.35 16.10
C PHE A 601 10.05 -38.23 17.11
N ASP A 602 9.66 -39.50 17.20
CA ASP A 602 10.39 -40.50 17.99
C ASP A 602 11.29 -41.30 17.03
N ILE A 603 12.57 -40.95 17.02
CA ILE A 603 13.55 -41.48 16.05
C ILE A 603 14.53 -42.37 16.77
N SER A 604 14.70 -43.59 16.27
CA SER A 604 15.71 -44.52 16.72
C SER A 604 16.61 -44.94 15.57
N PHE A 605 17.88 -45.17 15.85
CA PHE A 605 18.87 -45.67 14.90
C PHE A 605 19.99 -46.41 15.65
N ASP A 606 20.83 -47.17 14.93
CA ASP A 606 22.02 -47.80 15.51
C ASP A 606 23.14 -46.77 15.71
N GLU A 607 23.64 -46.70 16.93
CA GLU A 607 24.70 -45.71 17.29
C GLU A 607 26.01 -45.97 16.57
N ASN A 608 26.32 -47.20 16.25
CA ASN A 608 27.57 -47.55 15.55
C ASN A 608 27.50 -47.16 14.07
N ASP A 609 26.36 -47.46 13.43
CA ASP A 609 26.09 -47.05 12.06
C ASP A 609 26.10 -45.50 11.92
N PHE A 610 25.58 -44.80 12.93
CA PHE A 610 25.63 -43.34 12.97
C PHE A 610 27.08 -42.78 13.09
N LYS A 611 27.91 -43.41 13.93
CA LYS A 611 29.29 -43.00 14.07
C LYS A 611 30.12 -43.21 12.80
N GLU A 612 29.82 -44.24 12.04
CA GLU A 612 30.49 -44.55 10.76
C GLU A 612 29.98 -43.67 9.59
N ASN A 613 28.72 -43.27 9.61
CA ASN A 613 28.09 -42.54 8.50
C ASN A 613 27.31 -41.27 8.94
N PRO A 614 27.90 -40.37 9.74
CA PRO A 614 27.16 -39.27 10.38
C PRO A 614 26.50 -38.32 9.38
N THR A 615 27.16 -38.01 8.27
CA THR A 615 26.65 -37.11 7.23
C THR A 615 25.41 -37.68 6.52
N SER A 616 25.41 -38.99 6.26
CA SER A 616 24.28 -39.67 5.61
C SER A 616 23.06 -39.74 6.52
N TYR A 617 23.27 -39.98 7.82
CA TYR A 617 22.21 -39.97 8.83
C TYR A 617 21.61 -38.57 9.03
N LYS A 618 22.43 -37.54 9.13
CA LYS A 618 21.99 -36.15 9.25
C LYS A 618 21.12 -35.76 8.06
N LYS A 619 21.52 -36.11 6.83
CA LYS A 619 20.73 -35.86 5.63
C LYS A 619 19.40 -36.61 5.64
N ALA A 620 19.39 -37.86 6.03
CA ALA A 620 18.18 -38.68 6.11
C ALA A 620 17.21 -38.18 7.20
N LEU A 621 17.70 -37.74 8.34
CA LEU A 621 16.92 -37.11 9.40
C LEU A 621 16.19 -35.85 8.91
N LEU A 622 16.87 -35.01 8.16
CA LEU A 622 16.30 -33.80 7.58
C LEU A 622 15.23 -34.12 6.52
N ASP A 623 15.51 -35.10 5.67
CA ASP A 623 14.56 -35.58 4.67
C ASP A 623 13.30 -36.19 5.33
N LEU A 624 13.47 -36.88 6.47
CA LEU A 624 12.36 -37.44 7.24
C LEU A 624 11.42 -36.34 7.74
N VAL A 625 11.93 -35.29 8.35
CA VAL A 625 11.11 -34.19 8.88
C VAL A 625 10.41 -33.41 7.76
N ARG A 626 11.01 -33.34 6.57
CA ARG A 626 10.40 -32.69 5.40
C ARG A 626 9.27 -33.49 4.78
N LYS A 627 9.41 -34.80 4.73
CA LYS A 627 8.54 -35.67 3.92
C LYS A 627 7.47 -36.39 4.74
N HIS A 628 7.63 -36.46 6.04
CA HIS A 628 6.81 -37.29 6.91
C HIS A 628 6.10 -36.50 8.00
N SER A 629 4.95 -36.98 8.44
CA SER A 629 4.23 -36.46 9.61
C SER A 629 4.88 -36.92 10.91
N LYS A 630 4.57 -36.24 12.02
CA LYS A 630 5.00 -36.65 13.37
C LYS A 630 4.70 -38.13 13.60
N GLY A 631 5.64 -38.87 14.17
CA GLY A 631 5.50 -40.31 14.38
C GLY A 631 6.78 -40.98 14.86
N LYS A 632 6.73 -42.31 14.90
CA LYS A 632 7.88 -43.14 15.29
C LYS A 632 8.58 -43.68 14.05
N TYR A 633 9.89 -43.48 13.97
CA TYR A 633 10.71 -43.86 12.83
C TYR A 633 11.99 -44.56 13.26
N PHE A 634 12.41 -45.55 12.47
CA PHE A 634 13.70 -46.21 12.62
C PHE A 634 14.54 -45.98 11.36
N LEU A 635 15.78 -45.51 11.54
CA LEU A 635 16.73 -45.28 10.46
C LEU A 635 17.86 -46.29 10.56
N PHE A 636 18.21 -46.91 9.43
CA PHE A 636 19.35 -47.81 9.35
C PHE A 636 20.12 -47.61 8.04
N TYR A 637 21.40 -47.90 8.06
CA TYR A 637 22.25 -47.81 6.89
C TYR A 637 22.17 -49.09 6.08
N ASN A 638 21.73 -48.99 4.83
CA ASN A 638 21.72 -50.09 3.91
C ASN A 638 23.04 -50.12 3.12
N SER A 639 23.93 -51.05 3.48
CA SER A 639 25.23 -51.20 2.85
C SER A 639 25.16 -51.57 1.35
N LYS A 640 24.07 -52.19 0.88
CA LYS A 640 23.89 -52.52 -0.54
C LYS A 640 23.56 -51.30 -1.41
N THR A 641 22.82 -50.34 -0.86
CA THR A 641 22.41 -49.13 -1.58
C THR A 641 23.25 -47.92 -1.23
N ALA A 642 24.12 -48.03 -0.24
CA ALA A 642 24.90 -46.93 0.36
C ALA A 642 24.02 -45.75 0.78
N LYS A 643 22.79 -46.01 1.28
CA LYS A 643 21.80 -45.00 1.70
C LYS A 643 21.18 -45.35 3.04
N ILE A 644 20.73 -44.30 3.73
CA ILE A 644 19.91 -44.50 4.93
C ILE A 644 18.47 -44.74 4.50
N GLU A 645 17.90 -45.82 4.99
CA GLU A 645 16.49 -46.16 4.81
C GLU A 645 15.69 -45.79 6.05
N ILE A 646 14.48 -45.30 5.82
CA ILE A 646 13.57 -44.79 6.85
C ILE A 646 12.36 -45.71 6.91
N VAL A 647 12.12 -46.33 8.06
CA VAL A 647 10.97 -47.18 8.30
C VAL A 647 10.09 -46.55 9.37
N SER A 648 8.80 -46.39 9.08
CA SER A 648 7.80 -45.98 10.08
C SER A 648 7.50 -47.16 11.01
N ARG A 649 7.53 -46.93 12.33
CA ARG A 649 7.14 -47.91 13.36
C ARG A 649 5.71 -47.69 13.84
#